data_e6a9c0009117747330da952bb76db0d8
#
_entry.id   e6a9c0009117747330da952bb76db0d8
#
_cell.length_a   1.000
_cell.length_b   1.000
_cell.length_c   1.000
_cell.angle_alpha   90.00
_cell.angle_beta   90.00
_cell.angle_gamma   90.00
#
_symmetry.space_group_name_H-M   'P 1'
#
loop_
_entity.id
_entity.type
_entity.pdbx_description
1 polymer ?
#
loop_
_entity_poly.entity_id
_entity_poly.type
_entity_poly.pdbx_seq_one_letter_code
_entity_poly.pdbx_strand_id
1 'polypeptide(L)'
;MKRLITFCIISFGMLTASMAAEKHPADYVNPFVGTTNFGTTNPGAVCPNGMMSVVPFNVMGSEDNKYDKDARWWSTPYEYHNCFFTGYSHVNLSGVGCPELGSLLLMPTTGELSVDYKEYGSRYKDEQASPGYYSNFLTRYNVKTEVTATPRTGVARFTFPAGQGHVLLNLGEGLTNESGAFLRQTGKCEFEGMKLLGTFCYNPQAVFPIYFVMRVNKQPAASGYWKKQRPMTGVEAEWDPDNGRYKLYTRYQKELAGDDIGAYLTFDTEEGEQVEVQMGVSFVSMENARLNLDTEQQGKNFGQVLEEARRRWNDDLSRILVEGGTEEQKTVFYTALYHTLIHPNILQDVNGEYPAMESDKILTTQGDRYTVFSLWDTYRNVHQLLTLVYPERQLQMVRSMLDMYREHGWLPKWELYGRETLTMEGDPSIPVIVDTWLKGLRDFDIELAYEAMRKGATLPGAENLLRPDNDDYVSLGYVPLREQYDNSVSHALEYYIADNALSRIAAALGKKEDARLFHERSLGYKHYYCKEYGTFRPILPNGEFYAPFDPRQGENFEPNPGFHEGCAWNYTFYVPHDVKGLARLMGGKKPFVDKLQRVFDEGLYDPANEPDIAYAHLFSYFKGEEWRTQKELHRLLQKYFKNAPDGIPGNDDTGTMSAWAIFNMMGFYPDCPGEPAYTLSTPVFDKVTIKLDPKYWGRDQLVIETERPSAESLYIGEMELGGKKLSRYRITHEELVQSGKLRFSLR
;
A
#
# COMPACT_ATOMS: atom_id res chain seq x y z
N MET A 1 -44.64 44.13 -65.34
CA MET A 1 -43.37 44.45 -64.70
C MET A 1 -43.42 43.86 -63.29
N LYS A 2 -42.90 42.64 -63.09
CA LYS A 2 -42.79 41.97 -61.76
C LYS A 2 -41.35 42.09 -61.29
N ARG A 3 -41.13 42.74 -60.18
CA ARG A 3 -39.80 42.80 -59.52
C ARG A 3 -39.64 41.55 -58.57
N LEU A 4 -38.65 40.74 -58.90
CA LEU A 4 -38.17 39.69 -57.96
C LEU A 4 -37.31 40.34 -56.88
N ILE A 5 -37.65 40.06 -55.65
CA ILE A 5 -36.81 40.37 -54.49
C ILE A 5 -36.15 39.08 -54.03
N THR A 6 -34.83 39.03 -54.21
CA THR A 6 -33.99 37.90 -53.76
C THR A 6 -33.62 38.13 -52.28
N PHE A 7 -34.08 37.25 -51.37
CA PHE A 7 -33.66 37.22 -49.98
C PHE A 7 -32.38 36.38 -49.85
N CYS A 8 -31.26 37.01 -49.54
CA CYS A 8 -30.06 36.31 -49.06
C CYS A 8 -30.21 35.94 -47.58
N ILE A 9 -30.35 34.64 -47.29
CA ILE A 9 -30.26 34.13 -45.93
C ILE A 9 -28.76 33.86 -45.63
N ILE A 10 -28.18 34.71 -44.82
CA ILE A 10 -26.87 34.51 -44.23
C ILE A 10 -27.06 33.59 -43.03
N SER A 11 -26.73 32.30 -43.17
CA SER A 11 -26.69 31.38 -42.02
C SER A 11 -25.39 31.62 -41.24
N PHE A 12 -25.53 32.24 -40.09
CA PHE A 12 -24.45 32.27 -39.07
C PHE A 12 -24.33 30.89 -38.44
N GLY A 13 -23.36 30.11 -38.85
CA GLY A 13 -22.94 28.89 -38.18
C GLY A 13 -22.27 29.26 -36.85
N MET A 14 -22.98 29.12 -35.73
CA MET A 14 -22.31 29.10 -34.42
C MET A 14 -21.48 27.85 -34.31
N LEU A 15 -20.17 27.97 -34.45
CA LEU A 15 -19.24 26.98 -33.92
C LEU A 15 -19.32 27.05 -32.40
N THR A 16 -20.11 26.20 -31.79
CA THR A 16 -19.95 25.88 -30.38
C THR A 16 -18.69 25.04 -30.25
N ALA A 17 -17.57 25.69 -29.97
CA ALA A 17 -16.42 24.98 -29.43
C ALA A 17 -16.90 24.40 -28.08
N SER A 18 -17.12 23.09 -28.02
CA SER A 18 -17.26 22.36 -26.78
C SER A 18 -15.92 22.53 -26.06
N MET A 19 -15.85 23.42 -25.09
CA MET A 19 -14.77 23.43 -24.13
C MET A 19 -14.86 22.08 -23.42
N ALA A 20 -13.92 21.17 -23.69
CA ALA A 20 -13.77 19.96 -22.91
C ALA A 20 -13.65 20.43 -21.44
N ALA A 21 -14.50 19.91 -20.57
CA ALA A 21 -14.40 20.19 -19.14
C ALA A 21 -12.97 19.86 -18.69
N GLU A 22 -12.36 20.76 -17.92
CA GLU A 22 -11.03 20.55 -17.38
C GLU A 22 -11.06 19.30 -16.48
N LYS A 23 -10.21 18.31 -16.78
CA LYS A 23 -10.14 17.08 -16.00
C LYS A 23 -9.61 17.36 -14.59
N HIS A 24 -10.29 16.84 -13.60
CA HIS A 24 -9.79 16.81 -12.22
C HIS A 24 -8.72 15.72 -12.02
N PRO A 25 -7.84 15.83 -11.03
CA PRO A 25 -6.85 14.80 -10.71
C PRO A 25 -7.41 13.39 -10.61
N ALA A 26 -8.57 13.20 -10.00
CA ALA A 26 -9.23 11.90 -9.89
C ALA A 26 -9.67 11.31 -11.25
N ASP A 27 -9.86 12.12 -12.28
CA ASP A 27 -10.25 11.66 -13.63
C ASP A 27 -9.07 11.03 -14.39
N TYR A 28 -7.85 11.22 -13.91
CA TYR A 28 -6.65 10.58 -14.46
C TYR A 28 -6.36 9.22 -13.83
N VAL A 29 -6.91 8.91 -12.67
CA VAL A 29 -6.61 7.67 -11.96
C VAL A 29 -7.19 6.47 -12.71
N ASN A 30 -6.34 5.49 -12.97
CA ASN A 30 -6.72 4.18 -13.49
C ASN A 30 -6.46 3.09 -12.44
N PRO A 31 -7.47 2.67 -11.65
CA PRO A 31 -7.30 1.67 -10.60
C PRO A 31 -6.90 0.27 -11.12
N PHE A 32 -6.89 0.03 -12.43
CA PHE A 32 -6.41 -1.23 -12.99
C PHE A 32 -4.89 -1.32 -13.10
N VAL A 33 -4.14 -0.24 -12.89
CA VAL A 33 -2.67 -0.27 -12.90
C VAL A 33 -2.17 -1.10 -11.70
N GLY A 34 -1.30 -2.08 -11.97
CA GLY A 34 -0.73 -2.97 -10.95
C GLY A 34 -1.64 -4.12 -10.52
N THR A 35 -2.78 -4.35 -11.18
CA THR A 35 -3.77 -5.35 -10.79
C THR A 35 -3.50 -6.77 -11.31
N THR A 36 -2.27 -7.10 -11.60
CA THR A 36 -1.81 -8.48 -11.71
C THR A 36 -1.43 -9.00 -10.33
N ASN A 37 -1.36 -10.32 -10.17
CA ASN A 37 -0.89 -10.91 -8.89
C ASN A 37 0.61 -10.60 -8.62
N PHE A 38 1.27 -9.90 -9.51
CA PHE A 38 2.63 -9.40 -9.36
C PHE A 38 2.65 -8.00 -8.74
N GLY A 39 1.83 -7.06 -9.24
CA GLY A 39 1.69 -5.70 -8.66
C GLY A 39 0.83 -5.66 -7.40
N THR A 40 -0.05 -6.64 -7.24
CA THR A 40 -0.91 -6.90 -6.08
C THR A 40 -1.84 -5.76 -5.66
N THR A 41 -2.06 -4.76 -6.52
CA THR A 41 -3.10 -3.75 -6.32
C THR A 41 -4.47 -4.30 -6.74
N ASN A 42 -5.54 -3.57 -6.43
CA ASN A 42 -6.89 -3.97 -6.81
C ASN A 42 -7.72 -2.75 -7.28
N PRO A 43 -8.73 -2.96 -8.17
CA PRO A 43 -9.53 -1.89 -8.72
C PRO A 43 -10.75 -1.52 -7.88
N GLY A 44 -10.83 -1.99 -6.64
CA GLY A 44 -12.00 -1.85 -5.78
C GLY A 44 -12.32 -0.42 -5.36
N ALA A 45 -13.52 -0.25 -4.83
CA ALA A 45 -13.96 1.01 -4.26
C ALA A 45 -13.41 1.18 -2.84
N VAL A 46 -12.69 2.26 -2.58
CA VAL A 46 -12.14 2.64 -1.28
C VAL A 46 -12.14 4.17 -1.14
N CYS A 47 -12.22 4.70 0.07
CA CYS A 47 -11.93 6.10 0.38
C CYS A 47 -10.46 6.31 0.76
N PRO A 48 -9.90 7.53 0.65
CA PRO A 48 -8.54 7.79 1.12
C PRO A 48 -8.37 7.35 2.58
N ASN A 49 -7.38 6.50 2.84
CA ASN A 49 -7.08 5.90 4.14
C ASN A 49 -8.30 5.26 4.84
N GLY A 50 -9.28 4.79 4.08
CA GLY A 50 -10.49 4.17 4.62
C GLY A 50 -10.25 2.75 5.10
N MET A 51 -10.92 2.36 6.20
CA MET A 51 -10.97 0.98 6.70
C MET A 51 -11.68 0.06 5.70
N MET A 52 -12.73 0.54 5.05
CA MET A 52 -13.55 -0.22 4.11
C MET A 52 -13.02 -0.12 2.69
N SER A 53 -12.80 -1.27 2.07
CA SER A 53 -12.71 -1.41 0.62
C SER A 53 -13.67 -2.49 0.13
N VAL A 54 -14.28 -2.29 -1.03
CA VAL A 54 -15.18 -3.27 -1.68
C VAL A 54 -14.56 -3.65 -3.02
N VAL A 55 -14.04 -4.87 -3.10
CA VAL A 55 -13.16 -5.30 -4.19
C VAL A 55 -13.77 -6.50 -4.93
N PRO A 56 -13.78 -6.51 -6.28
CA PRO A 56 -14.17 -7.70 -7.04
C PRO A 56 -13.25 -8.88 -6.68
N PHE A 57 -13.84 -10.05 -6.48
CA PHE A 57 -13.13 -11.27 -6.12
C PHE A 57 -13.20 -12.27 -7.28
N ASN A 58 -12.04 -12.55 -7.90
CA ASN A 58 -11.96 -13.41 -9.08
C ASN A 58 -10.77 -14.39 -9.06
N VAL A 59 -10.18 -14.64 -7.89
CA VAL A 59 -8.99 -15.49 -7.75
C VAL A 59 -9.29 -16.93 -7.30
N MET A 60 -10.52 -17.20 -6.90
CA MET A 60 -10.96 -18.51 -6.44
C MET A 60 -12.31 -18.89 -7.10
N GLY A 61 -12.71 -20.16 -6.94
CA GLY A 61 -14.04 -20.65 -7.36
C GLY A 61 -14.14 -21.12 -8.80
N SER A 62 -13.05 -21.11 -9.58
CA SER A 62 -13.04 -21.63 -10.94
C SER A 62 -11.67 -22.14 -11.36
N GLU A 63 -11.65 -23.28 -12.06
CA GLU A 63 -10.44 -23.80 -12.73
C GLU A 63 -10.00 -22.92 -13.93
N ASP A 64 -10.88 -22.04 -14.42
CA ASP A 64 -10.57 -21.09 -15.48
C ASP A 64 -9.67 -19.93 -14.98
N ASN A 65 -9.64 -19.68 -13.68
CA ASN A 65 -8.77 -18.69 -13.07
C ASN A 65 -7.35 -19.23 -12.95
N LYS A 66 -6.38 -18.39 -13.32
CA LYS A 66 -4.98 -18.79 -13.34
C LYS A 66 -4.32 -18.51 -12.00
N TYR A 67 -3.60 -19.49 -11.49
CA TYR A 67 -2.71 -19.29 -10.35
C TYR A 67 -1.41 -18.62 -10.79
N ASP A 68 -0.89 -17.79 -9.92
CA ASP A 68 0.51 -17.41 -9.97
C ASP A 68 1.36 -18.64 -9.59
N LYS A 69 2.15 -19.09 -10.54
CA LYS A 69 2.99 -20.29 -10.36
C LYS A 69 4.11 -20.11 -9.34
N ASP A 70 4.56 -18.86 -9.15
CA ASP A 70 5.70 -18.53 -8.31
C ASP A 70 5.26 -18.31 -6.86
N ALA A 71 4.16 -17.60 -6.64
CA ALA A 71 3.62 -17.34 -5.30
C ALA A 71 2.91 -18.55 -4.68
N ARG A 72 2.36 -19.46 -5.47
CA ARG A 72 1.51 -20.58 -5.02
C ARG A 72 0.27 -20.17 -4.23
N TRP A 73 -0.04 -18.87 -4.19
CA TRP A 73 -1.21 -18.28 -3.56
C TRP A 73 -1.62 -17.01 -4.29
N TRP A 74 -2.81 -16.51 -3.95
CA TRP A 74 -3.28 -15.19 -4.38
C TRP A 74 -3.14 -14.20 -3.24
N SER A 75 -2.27 -13.21 -3.37
CA SER A 75 -2.08 -12.17 -2.36
C SER A 75 -3.09 -11.03 -2.45
N THR A 76 -3.82 -10.93 -3.55
CA THR A 76 -4.88 -9.95 -3.78
C THR A 76 -6.17 -10.63 -4.24
N PRO A 77 -7.36 -10.09 -3.93
CA PRO A 77 -8.64 -10.69 -4.34
C PRO A 77 -8.91 -10.60 -5.84
N TYR A 78 -8.16 -9.81 -6.58
CA TYR A 78 -8.38 -9.55 -8.00
C TYR A 78 -7.11 -9.76 -8.82
N GLU A 79 -7.25 -10.46 -9.94
CA GLU A 79 -6.23 -10.60 -10.99
C GLU A 79 -6.85 -10.20 -12.34
N TYR A 80 -6.26 -9.24 -13.03
CA TYR A 80 -6.81 -8.63 -14.25
C TYR A 80 -7.14 -9.63 -15.36
N HIS A 81 -6.34 -10.68 -15.53
CA HIS A 81 -6.54 -11.67 -16.59
C HIS A 81 -7.56 -12.78 -16.24
N ASN A 82 -7.97 -12.84 -14.98
CA ASN A 82 -9.02 -13.78 -14.55
C ASN A 82 -10.40 -13.26 -14.97
N CYS A 83 -11.25 -14.16 -15.43
CA CYS A 83 -12.53 -13.80 -16.02
C CYS A 83 -13.73 -14.40 -15.29
N PHE A 84 -13.52 -14.93 -14.08
CA PHE A 84 -14.58 -15.62 -13.35
C PHE A 84 -14.77 -14.98 -11.97
N PHE A 85 -15.86 -14.25 -11.82
CA PHE A 85 -16.21 -13.49 -10.63
C PHE A 85 -17.03 -14.34 -9.66
N THR A 86 -16.67 -14.31 -8.37
CA THR A 86 -17.34 -15.06 -7.31
C THR A 86 -17.89 -14.18 -6.17
N GLY A 87 -17.76 -12.88 -6.26
CA GLY A 87 -18.34 -11.93 -5.32
C GLY A 87 -17.56 -10.64 -5.17
N TYR A 88 -18.01 -9.80 -4.25
CA TYR A 88 -17.30 -8.63 -3.75
C TYR A 88 -16.79 -8.91 -2.35
N SER A 89 -15.49 -8.87 -2.13
CA SER A 89 -14.89 -8.93 -0.80
C SER A 89 -14.86 -7.57 -0.13
N HIS A 90 -14.92 -7.56 1.19
CA HIS A 90 -14.88 -6.36 2.01
C HIS A 90 -13.64 -6.38 2.91
N VAL A 91 -13.02 -5.21 3.06
CA VAL A 91 -11.75 -5.00 3.75
C VAL A 91 -10.62 -5.83 3.12
N ASN A 92 -9.76 -5.16 2.37
CA ASN A 92 -8.74 -5.81 1.56
C ASN A 92 -7.41 -5.08 1.69
N LEU A 93 -6.31 -5.81 1.55
CA LEU A 93 -4.99 -5.23 1.34
C LEU A 93 -4.82 -4.82 -0.13
N SER A 94 -3.94 -3.87 -0.38
CA SER A 94 -3.52 -3.44 -1.71
C SER A 94 -2.01 -3.24 -1.73
N GLY A 95 -1.34 -3.87 -2.69
CA GLY A 95 0.10 -3.79 -2.87
C GLY A 95 0.90 -4.70 -1.94
N VAL A 96 0.30 -5.72 -1.33
CA VAL A 96 0.97 -6.60 -0.36
C VAL A 96 1.16 -8.00 -0.95
N GLY A 97 2.33 -8.59 -0.74
CA GLY A 97 2.72 -9.88 -1.32
C GLY A 97 2.16 -11.12 -0.60
N CYS A 98 1.62 -10.98 0.61
CA CYS A 98 1.03 -12.09 1.37
C CYS A 98 -0.50 -12.01 1.40
N PRO A 99 -1.20 -13.16 1.29
CA PRO A 99 -2.65 -13.21 1.35
C PRO A 99 -3.16 -12.92 2.76
N GLU A 100 -4.12 -12.00 2.87
CA GLU A 100 -4.88 -11.73 4.08
C GLU A 100 -6.15 -10.96 3.77
N LEU A 101 -7.11 -10.93 4.70
CA LEU A 101 -8.38 -10.21 4.56
C LEU A 101 -9.25 -10.75 3.38
N GLY A 102 -9.76 -9.88 2.54
CA GLY A 102 -10.52 -10.26 1.34
C GLY A 102 -11.74 -11.12 1.64
N SER A 103 -12.43 -10.86 2.75
CA SER A 103 -13.50 -11.67 3.31
C SER A 103 -14.89 -11.02 3.15
N LEU A 104 -15.93 -11.61 3.74
CA LEU A 104 -17.32 -11.11 3.71
C LEU A 104 -17.80 -10.93 2.25
N LEU A 105 -17.80 -12.03 1.47
CA LEU A 105 -18.11 -11.97 0.05
C LEU A 105 -19.60 -11.81 -0.21
N LEU A 106 -19.96 -10.79 -1.01
CA LEU A 106 -21.33 -10.58 -1.53
C LEU A 106 -21.40 -10.98 -2.99
N MET A 107 -22.35 -11.88 -3.32
CA MET A 107 -22.57 -12.34 -4.70
C MET A 107 -24.04 -12.23 -5.09
N PRO A 108 -24.40 -11.46 -6.14
CA PRO A 108 -25.73 -11.49 -6.71
C PRO A 108 -25.89 -12.63 -7.72
N THR A 109 -26.98 -13.39 -7.65
CA THR A 109 -27.31 -14.45 -8.60
C THR A 109 -28.77 -14.37 -9.01
N THR A 110 -29.17 -15.11 -10.06
CA THR A 110 -30.58 -15.24 -10.53
C THR A 110 -30.93 -16.67 -10.84
N GLY A 111 -32.21 -17.00 -10.76
CA GLY A 111 -32.72 -18.34 -11.10
C GLY A 111 -32.66 -19.29 -9.91
N GLU A 112 -32.17 -20.51 -10.12
CA GLU A 112 -32.07 -21.51 -9.05
C GLU A 112 -30.96 -21.09 -8.05
N LEU A 113 -31.25 -21.17 -6.75
CA LEU A 113 -30.32 -20.83 -5.69
C LEU A 113 -29.20 -21.88 -5.58
N SER A 114 -27.97 -21.49 -5.86
CA SER A 114 -26.75 -22.23 -5.51
C SER A 114 -25.95 -21.45 -4.50
N VAL A 115 -25.37 -22.13 -3.49
CA VAL A 115 -24.55 -21.54 -2.44
C VAL A 115 -23.12 -22.07 -2.46
N ASP A 116 -22.79 -22.96 -3.39
CA ASP A 116 -21.44 -23.45 -3.60
C ASP A 116 -20.66 -22.47 -4.46
N TYR A 117 -19.60 -21.86 -3.89
CA TYR A 117 -18.81 -20.86 -4.58
C TYR A 117 -18.10 -21.39 -5.84
N LYS A 118 -17.86 -22.70 -5.92
CA LYS A 118 -17.33 -23.36 -7.13
C LYS A 118 -18.37 -23.41 -8.26
N GLU A 119 -19.66 -23.28 -7.94
CA GLU A 119 -20.75 -23.37 -8.89
C GLU A 119 -21.42 -22.03 -9.19
N TYR A 120 -21.56 -21.13 -8.21
CA TYR A 120 -22.33 -19.89 -8.39
C TYR A 120 -21.58 -18.76 -9.11
N GLY A 121 -20.30 -18.89 -9.36
CA GLY A 121 -19.54 -17.85 -10.05
C GLY A 121 -20.04 -17.53 -11.45
N SER A 122 -19.65 -16.41 -12.00
CA SER A 122 -20.06 -15.93 -13.33
C SER A 122 -18.90 -15.32 -14.09
N ARG A 123 -18.83 -15.58 -15.39
CA ARG A 123 -18.05 -14.69 -16.27
C ARG A 123 -18.65 -13.30 -16.25
N TYR A 124 -17.81 -12.30 -16.45
CA TYR A 124 -18.21 -10.89 -16.41
C TYR A 124 -17.57 -10.09 -17.55
N LYS A 125 -18.09 -8.91 -17.78
CA LYS A 125 -17.64 -7.95 -18.80
C LYS A 125 -17.98 -6.51 -18.41
N ASP A 126 -17.62 -5.57 -19.27
CA ASP A 126 -17.97 -4.15 -19.14
C ASP A 126 -17.48 -3.56 -17.80
N GLU A 127 -16.24 -3.93 -17.40
CA GLU A 127 -15.62 -3.41 -16.18
C GLU A 127 -15.33 -1.92 -16.29
N GLN A 128 -15.63 -1.22 -15.21
CA GLN A 128 -15.25 0.18 -15.03
C GLN A 128 -14.77 0.41 -13.59
N ALA A 129 -13.67 1.11 -13.44
CA ALA A 129 -13.14 1.53 -12.15
C ALA A 129 -12.73 2.99 -12.17
N SER A 130 -12.94 3.66 -11.06
CA SER A 130 -12.42 5.00 -10.76
C SER A 130 -12.31 5.16 -9.23
N PRO A 131 -11.61 6.19 -8.72
CA PRO A 131 -11.53 6.38 -7.28
C PRO A 131 -12.90 6.32 -6.59
N GLY A 132 -13.05 5.37 -5.65
CA GLY A 132 -14.29 5.13 -4.91
C GLY A 132 -15.39 4.41 -5.67
N TYR A 133 -15.12 3.84 -6.84
CA TYR A 133 -16.13 3.15 -7.65
C TYR A 133 -15.57 2.00 -8.46
N TYR A 134 -16.34 0.89 -8.50
CA TYR A 134 -16.14 -0.19 -9.45
C TYR A 134 -17.48 -0.74 -9.95
N SER A 135 -17.52 -1.26 -11.17
CA SER A 135 -18.69 -1.94 -11.73
C SER A 135 -18.32 -3.01 -12.76
N ASN A 136 -19.18 -4.03 -12.88
CA ASN A 136 -19.14 -5.02 -13.96
C ASN A 136 -20.54 -5.51 -14.33
N PHE A 137 -20.62 -6.39 -15.32
CA PHE A 137 -21.83 -7.06 -15.75
C PHE A 137 -21.65 -8.58 -15.73
N LEU A 138 -22.42 -9.27 -14.88
CA LEU A 138 -22.38 -10.72 -14.73
C LEU A 138 -23.19 -11.40 -15.84
N THR A 139 -22.50 -12.07 -16.76
CA THR A 139 -23.12 -12.57 -18.00
C THR A 139 -24.04 -13.75 -17.77
N ARG A 140 -23.75 -14.62 -16.79
CA ARG A 140 -24.57 -15.77 -16.43
C ARG A 140 -25.92 -15.36 -15.88
N TYR A 141 -25.94 -14.28 -15.08
CA TYR A 141 -27.10 -13.87 -14.31
C TYR A 141 -27.83 -12.65 -14.89
N ASN A 142 -27.28 -12.04 -15.93
CA ASN A 142 -27.79 -10.81 -16.50
C ASN A 142 -27.94 -9.68 -15.44
N VAL A 143 -26.96 -9.56 -14.53
CA VAL A 143 -26.97 -8.59 -13.45
C VAL A 143 -25.85 -7.57 -13.65
N LYS A 144 -26.18 -6.29 -13.64
CA LYS A 144 -25.20 -5.21 -13.50
C LYS A 144 -24.88 -5.03 -12.02
N THR A 145 -23.59 -4.93 -11.69
CA THR A 145 -23.13 -4.71 -10.33
C THR A 145 -22.34 -3.40 -10.24
N GLU A 146 -22.52 -2.67 -9.17
CA GLU A 146 -21.84 -1.40 -8.90
C GLU A 146 -21.50 -1.34 -7.41
N VAL A 147 -20.30 -0.86 -7.04
CA VAL A 147 -19.89 -0.71 -5.66
C VAL A 147 -19.24 0.64 -5.41
N THR A 148 -19.42 1.14 -4.20
CA THR A 148 -18.78 2.35 -3.66
C THR A 148 -18.54 2.18 -2.16
N ALA A 149 -17.77 3.10 -1.54
CA ALA A 149 -17.43 3.01 -0.12
C ALA A 149 -17.41 4.38 0.55
N THR A 150 -17.65 4.39 1.85
CA THR A 150 -17.26 5.43 2.79
C THR A 150 -16.06 4.93 3.62
N PRO A 151 -15.51 5.70 4.56
CA PRO A 151 -14.35 5.23 5.33
C PRO A 151 -14.55 3.90 6.07
N ARG A 152 -15.78 3.57 6.53
CA ARG A 152 -16.07 2.36 7.33
C ARG A 152 -17.21 1.52 6.77
N THR A 153 -17.83 1.93 5.67
CA THR A 153 -18.95 1.21 5.10
C THR A 153 -18.84 1.02 3.59
N GLY A 154 -19.32 -0.11 3.09
CA GLY A 154 -19.43 -0.38 1.67
C GLY A 154 -20.89 -0.37 1.21
N VAL A 155 -21.12 0.02 -0.04
CA VAL A 155 -22.44 -0.07 -0.68
C VAL A 155 -22.32 -0.77 -2.02
N ALA A 156 -23.08 -1.86 -2.18
CA ALA A 156 -23.24 -2.54 -3.45
C ALA A 156 -24.65 -2.29 -4.00
N ARG A 157 -24.76 -2.04 -5.30
CA ARG A 157 -26.03 -1.91 -6.03
C ARG A 157 -26.08 -2.94 -7.15
N PHE A 158 -27.07 -3.81 -7.08
CA PHE A 158 -27.31 -4.86 -8.05
C PHE A 158 -28.57 -4.56 -8.86
N THR A 159 -28.44 -4.45 -10.19
CA THR A 159 -29.57 -4.27 -11.10
C THR A 159 -29.94 -5.61 -11.69
N PHE A 160 -31.11 -6.11 -11.30
CA PHE A 160 -31.59 -7.47 -11.66
C PHE A 160 -32.50 -7.45 -12.89
N PRO A 161 -32.54 -8.57 -13.67
CA PRO A 161 -33.63 -8.85 -14.60
C PRO A 161 -34.91 -9.23 -13.86
N ALA A 162 -36.03 -9.32 -14.55
CA ALA A 162 -37.28 -9.86 -13.99
C ALA A 162 -37.15 -11.33 -13.62
N GLY A 163 -37.62 -11.70 -12.42
CA GLY A 163 -37.59 -13.09 -11.92
C GLY A 163 -37.18 -13.23 -10.48
N GLN A 164 -36.51 -14.32 -10.15
CA GLN A 164 -35.92 -14.50 -8.83
C GLN A 164 -34.46 -14.05 -8.84
N GLY A 165 -34.17 -13.07 -8.03
CA GLY A 165 -32.81 -12.59 -7.72
C GLY A 165 -32.39 -13.04 -6.32
N HIS A 166 -31.11 -13.29 -6.13
CA HIS A 166 -30.55 -13.64 -4.83
C HIS A 166 -29.35 -12.75 -4.51
N VAL A 167 -29.15 -12.48 -3.22
CA VAL A 167 -27.91 -11.91 -2.68
C VAL A 167 -27.35 -12.92 -1.67
N LEU A 168 -26.13 -13.38 -1.93
CA LEU A 168 -25.42 -14.32 -1.08
C LEU A 168 -24.40 -13.55 -0.24
N LEU A 169 -24.31 -13.87 1.05
CA LEU A 169 -23.22 -13.45 1.94
C LEU A 169 -22.43 -14.68 2.32
N ASN A 170 -21.21 -14.83 1.81
CA ASN A 170 -20.33 -15.95 2.07
C ASN A 170 -19.26 -15.56 3.08
N LEU A 171 -19.19 -16.26 4.21
CA LEU A 171 -18.18 -16.10 5.27
C LEU A 171 -17.14 -17.23 5.27
N GLY A 172 -17.30 -18.24 4.42
CA GLY A 172 -16.36 -19.35 4.29
C GLY A 172 -15.14 -19.00 3.45
N GLU A 173 -15.32 -18.15 2.44
CA GLU A 173 -14.28 -17.82 1.48
C GLU A 173 -13.59 -16.49 1.83
N GLY A 174 -12.34 -16.34 1.37
CA GLY A 174 -11.51 -15.16 1.56
C GLY A 174 -10.04 -15.49 1.36
N LEU A 175 -9.17 -14.50 1.60
CA LEU A 175 -7.72 -14.67 1.49
C LEU A 175 -7.05 -14.99 2.83
N THR A 176 -7.77 -14.85 3.94
CA THR A 176 -7.24 -15.17 5.28
C THR A 176 -7.04 -16.67 5.47
N ASN A 177 -6.02 -17.04 6.22
CA ASN A 177 -5.78 -18.44 6.62
C ASN A 177 -6.60 -18.85 7.85
N GLU A 178 -7.28 -17.89 8.51
CA GLU A 178 -8.08 -18.19 9.69
C GLU A 178 -9.49 -18.63 9.33
N SER A 179 -10.05 -19.45 10.20
CA SER A 179 -11.41 -19.96 10.09
C SER A 179 -12.21 -19.64 11.34
N GLY A 180 -13.52 -19.68 11.20
CA GLY A 180 -14.46 -19.40 12.27
C GLY A 180 -15.25 -18.11 11.98
N ALA A 181 -16.56 -18.30 11.92
CA ALA A 181 -17.49 -17.19 11.71
C ALA A 181 -18.78 -17.40 12.53
N PHE A 182 -19.46 -16.30 12.78
CA PHE A 182 -20.76 -16.24 13.40
C PHE A 182 -21.68 -15.33 12.58
N LEU A 183 -22.94 -15.72 12.46
CA LEU A 183 -23.93 -14.99 11.66
C LEU A 183 -25.31 -15.11 12.27
N ARG A 184 -26.05 -14.01 12.38
CA ARG A 184 -27.46 -14.02 12.77
C ARG A 184 -28.26 -12.96 12.00
N GLN A 185 -29.55 -13.26 11.81
CA GLN A 185 -30.51 -12.34 11.23
C GLN A 185 -31.17 -11.52 12.37
N THR A 186 -31.03 -10.20 12.35
CA THR A 186 -31.58 -9.31 13.36
C THR A 186 -32.90 -8.65 12.93
N GLY A 187 -33.17 -8.68 11.63
CA GLY A 187 -34.40 -8.16 11.03
C GLY A 187 -34.65 -8.80 9.67
N LYS A 188 -35.81 -8.55 9.05
CA LYS A 188 -36.11 -9.07 7.72
C LYS A 188 -35.08 -8.66 6.65
N CYS A 189 -34.50 -7.47 6.80
CA CYS A 189 -33.57 -6.87 5.86
C CYS A 189 -32.15 -6.76 6.42
N GLU A 190 -31.85 -7.42 7.53
CA GLU A 190 -30.58 -7.18 8.22
C GLU A 190 -29.97 -8.43 8.82
N PHE A 191 -28.66 -8.58 8.61
CA PHE A 191 -27.79 -9.58 9.23
C PHE A 191 -26.64 -8.88 9.95
N GLU A 192 -26.14 -9.53 11.01
CA GLU A 192 -24.89 -9.14 11.66
C GLU A 192 -24.07 -10.39 11.97
N GLY A 193 -22.78 -10.22 12.17
CA GLY A 193 -21.91 -11.32 12.48
C GLY A 193 -20.45 -10.92 12.66
N MET A 194 -19.61 -11.93 12.70
CA MET A 194 -18.15 -11.77 12.79
C MET A 194 -17.44 -12.87 12.02
N LYS A 195 -16.20 -12.62 11.65
CA LYS A 195 -15.26 -13.62 11.12
C LYS A 195 -13.90 -13.42 11.76
N LEU A 196 -13.19 -14.51 12.05
CA LEU A 196 -11.78 -14.47 12.40
C LEU A 196 -10.93 -14.30 11.15
N LEU A 197 -9.93 -13.44 11.25
CA LEU A 197 -8.92 -13.14 10.25
C LEU A 197 -7.54 -13.27 10.86
N GLY A 198 -6.50 -13.42 10.05
CA GLY A 198 -5.13 -13.43 10.55
C GLY A 198 -4.28 -14.54 9.99
N THR A 199 -3.18 -14.81 10.70
CA THR A 199 -2.09 -15.69 10.28
C THR A 199 -1.31 -15.13 9.08
N PHE A 200 -1.23 -13.78 9.01
CA PHE A 200 -0.51 -13.08 7.94
C PHE A 200 0.96 -13.53 7.89
N CYS A 201 1.45 -13.84 6.70
CA CYS A 201 2.80 -14.38 6.46
C CYS A 201 3.18 -15.51 7.44
N TYR A 202 2.21 -16.40 7.71
CA TYR A 202 2.38 -17.57 8.59
C TYR A 202 2.63 -17.27 10.08
N ASN A 203 2.42 -16.03 10.56
CA ASN A 203 2.47 -15.75 12.00
C ASN A 203 1.16 -16.20 12.68
N PRO A 204 1.17 -17.32 13.43
CA PRO A 204 -0.05 -17.87 14.03
C PRO A 204 -0.59 -17.04 15.21
N GLN A 205 0.15 -16.03 15.68
CA GLN A 205 -0.27 -15.16 16.77
C GLN A 205 -1.06 -13.93 16.30
N ALA A 206 -0.91 -13.56 15.04
CA ALA A 206 -1.56 -12.38 14.47
C ALA A 206 -3.00 -12.69 14.04
N VAL A 207 -3.89 -12.98 15.01
CA VAL A 207 -5.32 -13.29 14.80
C VAL A 207 -6.19 -12.20 15.40
N PHE A 208 -7.21 -11.76 14.65
CA PHE A 208 -8.14 -10.70 15.06
C PHE A 208 -9.53 -10.92 14.45
N PRO A 209 -10.61 -10.47 15.12
CA PRO A 209 -11.96 -10.53 14.58
C PRO A 209 -12.29 -9.31 13.71
N ILE A 210 -13.10 -9.52 12.66
CA ILE A 210 -13.87 -8.47 12.01
C ILE A 210 -15.36 -8.68 12.31
N TYR A 211 -16.04 -7.62 12.71
CA TYR A 211 -17.47 -7.58 12.92
C TYR A 211 -18.16 -6.83 11.79
N PHE A 212 -19.37 -7.24 11.45
CA PHE A 212 -20.11 -6.59 10.37
C PHE A 212 -21.61 -6.50 10.65
N VAL A 213 -22.24 -5.54 10.00
CA VAL A 213 -23.70 -5.43 9.85
C VAL A 213 -24.00 -5.22 8.37
N MET A 214 -24.83 -6.10 7.80
CA MET A 214 -25.30 -6.03 6.42
C MET A 214 -26.78 -5.66 6.40
N ARG A 215 -27.16 -4.68 5.58
CA ARG A 215 -28.54 -4.21 5.43
C ARG A 215 -28.91 -4.11 3.95
N VAL A 216 -30.14 -4.51 3.60
CA VAL A 216 -30.69 -4.37 2.25
C VAL A 216 -31.86 -3.40 2.23
N ASN A 217 -31.99 -2.64 1.14
CA ASN A 217 -33.05 -1.63 0.98
C ASN A 217 -34.43 -2.20 0.61
N LYS A 218 -34.50 -3.48 0.20
CA LYS A 218 -35.73 -4.20 -0.19
C LYS A 218 -35.97 -5.37 0.73
N GLN A 219 -37.23 -5.55 1.18
CA GLN A 219 -37.61 -6.75 1.94
C GLN A 219 -37.53 -7.99 1.05
N PRO A 220 -36.75 -9.03 1.44
CA PRO A 220 -36.69 -10.27 0.70
C PRO A 220 -37.98 -11.09 0.81
N ALA A 221 -38.31 -11.83 -0.24
CA ALA A 221 -39.38 -12.82 -0.25
C ALA A 221 -39.02 -14.04 0.61
N ALA A 222 -37.73 -14.42 0.64
CA ALA A 222 -37.19 -15.49 1.48
C ALA A 222 -35.79 -15.19 1.93
N SER A 223 -35.37 -15.76 3.06
CA SER A 223 -34.01 -15.73 3.57
C SER A 223 -33.69 -17.05 4.28
N GLY A 224 -32.39 -17.33 4.41
CA GLY A 224 -31.91 -18.49 5.14
C GLY A 224 -30.39 -18.51 5.23
N TYR A 225 -29.89 -19.61 5.75
CA TYR A 225 -28.48 -19.83 5.95
C TYR A 225 -28.01 -21.07 5.20
N TRP A 226 -26.70 -21.20 5.03
CA TRP A 226 -26.06 -22.46 4.65
C TRP A 226 -24.87 -22.76 5.53
N LYS A 227 -24.52 -24.04 5.56
CA LYS A 227 -23.27 -24.52 6.17
C LYS A 227 -22.74 -25.69 5.35
N LYS A 228 -21.44 -25.69 5.07
CA LYS A 228 -20.75 -26.82 4.48
C LYS A 228 -20.69 -27.96 5.48
N GLN A 229 -21.21 -29.11 5.14
CA GLN A 229 -21.17 -30.30 5.99
C GLN A 229 -19.80 -30.97 5.87
N ARG A 230 -19.17 -31.22 7.00
CA ARG A 230 -17.94 -32.02 7.07
C ARG A 230 -18.29 -33.49 7.40
N PRO A 231 -17.47 -34.47 6.95
CA PRO A 231 -17.60 -35.87 7.38
C PRO A 231 -17.52 -35.96 8.91
N MET A 232 -18.26 -36.89 9.48
CA MET A 232 -18.14 -37.20 10.90
C MET A 232 -16.78 -37.87 11.18
N THR A 233 -16.10 -37.46 12.23
CA THR A 233 -14.84 -38.05 12.65
C THR A 233 -14.99 -39.54 12.88
N GLY A 234 -14.11 -40.37 12.29
CA GLY A 234 -14.10 -41.82 12.42
C GLY A 234 -15.06 -42.55 11.48
N VAL A 235 -15.76 -41.84 10.59
CA VAL A 235 -16.56 -42.45 9.50
C VAL A 235 -15.82 -42.23 8.20
N GLU A 236 -15.46 -43.29 7.49
CA GLU A 236 -14.96 -43.16 6.12
C GLU A 236 -16.10 -42.58 5.26
N ALA A 237 -15.88 -41.40 4.72
CA ALA A 237 -16.81 -40.74 3.84
C ALA A 237 -16.35 -40.94 2.39
N GLU A 238 -17.28 -41.34 1.52
CA GLU A 238 -17.06 -41.42 0.07
C GLU A 238 -16.89 -40.04 -0.59
N TRP A 239 -16.82 -38.99 0.20
CA TRP A 239 -16.71 -37.61 -0.26
C TRP A 239 -15.54 -36.88 0.37
N ASP A 240 -14.82 -36.19 -0.51
CA ASP A 240 -13.71 -35.35 -0.15
C ASP A 240 -14.16 -34.26 0.87
N PRO A 241 -13.44 -34.07 1.99
CA PRO A 241 -13.70 -32.97 2.89
C PRO A 241 -13.72 -31.60 2.21
N ASP A 242 -12.90 -31.40 1.20
CA ASP A 242 -12.82 -30.16 0.42
C ASP A 242 -14.02 -29.97 -0.51
N ASN A 243 -14.74 -31.03 -0.83
CA ASN A 243 -15.96 -31.05 -1.63
C ASN A 243 -17.20 -31.36 -0.80
N GLY A 244 -17.20 -31.05 0.48
CA GLY A 244 -18.33 -31.27 1.38
C GLY A 244 -19.62 -30.64 0.86
N ARG A 245 -20.76 -31.32 1.11
CA ARG A 245 -22.05 -30.83 0.66
C ARG A 245 -22.55 -29.67 1.51
N TYR A 246 -23.08 -28.65 0.85
CA TYR A 246 -23.76 -27.55 1.52
C TYR A 246 -25.17 -27.96 1.96
N LYS A 247 -25.53 -27.62 3.19
CA LYS A 247 -26.87 -27.77 3.75
C LYS A 247 -27.55 -26.44 3.88
N LEU A 248 -28.73 -26.28 3.30
CA LEU A 248 -29.57 -25.09 3.42
C LEU A 248 -30.46 -25.19 4.67
N TYR A 249 -30.54 -24.08 5.39
CA TYR A 249 -31.39 -23.89 6.57
C TYR A 249 -32.50 -22.87 6.25
N THR A 250 -33.53 -23.31 5.54
CA THR A 250 -34.59 -22.45 5.00
C THR A 250 -35.63 -21.98 6.03
N ARG A 251 -35.66 -22.59 7.21
CA ARG A 251 -36.65 -22.30 8.27
C ARG A 251 -35.99 -21.99 9.62
N TYR A 252 -34.67 -22.03 9.69
CA TYR A 252 -33.92 -21.68 10.87
C TYR A 252 -33.48 -20.22 10.76
N GLN A 253 -33.94 -19.37 11.67
CA GLN A 253 -33.76 -17.91 11.58
C GLN A 253 -33.13 -17.31 12.82
N LYS A 254 -32.38 -18.09 13.62
CA LYS A 254 -31.73 -17.57 14.80
C LYS A 254 -30.28 -17.16 14.49
N GLU A 255 -29.38 -18.08 14.61
CA GLU A 255 -27.96 -17.83 14.47
C GLU A 255 -27.23 -19.09 14.00
N LEU A 256 -26.09 -18.91 13.35
CA LEU A 256 -25.26 -20.00 12.86
C LEU A 256 -23.80 -19.67 13.16
N ALA A 257 -23.04 -20.67 13.58
CA ALA A 257 -21.59 -20.57 13.77
C ALA A 257 -20.89 -21.74 13.03
N GLY A 258 -19.70 -21.46 12.54
CA GLY A 258 -18.86 -22.44 11.84
C GLY A 258 -17.85 -21.80 10.92
N ASP A 259 -17.13 -22.63 10.18
CA ASP A 259 -16.08 -22.17 9.26
C ASP A 259 -16.68 -21.76 7.90
N ASP A 260 -17.30 -22.69 7.21
CA ASP A 260 -17.94 -22.49 5.90
C ASP A 260 -19.44 -22.23 6.07
N ILE A 261 -19.79 -21.02 6.44
CA ILE A 261 -21.19 -20.59 6.64
C ILE A 261 -21.51 -19.38 5.79
N GLY A 262 -22.82 -19.17 5.56
CA GLY A 262 -23.29 -17.98 4.90
C GLY A 262 -24.79 -17.80 5.00
N ALA A 263 -25.28 -16.71 4.41
CA ALA A 263 -26.70 -16.38 4.32
C ALA A 263 -27.09 -16.02 2.90
N TYR A 264 -28.36 -16.25 2.58
CA TYR A 264 -28.95 -15.82 1.31
C TYR A 264 -30.23 -15.02 1.56
N LEU A 265 -30.46 -14.08 0.67
CA LEU A 265 -31.69 -13.30 0.54
C LEU A 265 -32.23 -13.52 -0.87
N THR A 266 -33.51 -13.90 -0.99
CA THR A 266 -34.22 -14.08 -2.27
C THR A 266 -35.21 -12.97 -2.47
N PHE A 267 -35.25 -12.39 -3.66
CA PHE A 267 -36.13 -11.29 -4.05
C PHE A 267 -36.93 -11.69 -5.30
N ASP A 268 -38.19 -11.34 -5.34
CA ASP A 268 -38.94 -11.25 -6.59
C ASP A 268 -38.63 -9.90 -7.23
N THR A 269 -38.03 -9.92 -8.42
CA THR A 269 -37.52 -8.71 -9.08
C THR A 269 -38.27 -8.43 -10.38
N GLU A 270 -38.46 -7.13 -10.67
CA GLU A 270 -38.90 -6.62 -11.97
C GLU A 270 -37.66 -6.34 -12.86
N GLU A 271 -37.88 -6.16 -14.17
CA GLU A 271 -36.80 -5.82 -15.10
C GLU A 271 -36.13 -4.48 -14.73
N GLY A 272 -34.83 -4.47 -14.53
CA GLY A 272 -34.07 -3.29 -14.15
C GLY A 272 -34.19 -2.89 -12.69
N GLU A 273 -34.80 -3.72 -11.84
CA GLU A 273 -34.94 -3.40 -10.41
C GLU A 273 -33.59 -3.42 -9.69
N GLN A 274 -33.38 -2.41 -8.85
CA GLN A 274 -32.14 -2.23 -8.09
C GLN A 274 -32.30 -2.66 -6.63
N VAL A 275 -31.43 -3.56 -6.19
CA VAL A 275 -31.27 -3.92 -4.77
C VAL A 275 -29.95 -3.35 -4.29
N GLU A 276 -30.00 -2.49 -3.27
CA GLU A 276 -28.82 -1.94 -2.60
C GLU A 276 -28.53 -2.72 -1.32
N VAL A 277 -27.25 -3.06 -1.15
CA VAL A 277 -26.71 -3.74 0.04
C VAL A 277 -25.68 -2.82 0.68
N GLN A 278 -25.89 -2.48 1.94
CA GLN A 278 -24.97 -1.72 2.76
C GLN A 278 -24.27 -2.64 3.75
N MET A 279 -22.95 -2.51 3.88
CA MET A 279 -22.10 -3.26 4.80
C MET A 279 -21.31 -2.29 5.68
N GLY A 280 -21.57 -2.31 6.99
CA GLY A 280 -20.72 -1.63 7.99
C GLY A 280 -19.79 -2.63 8.64
N VAL A 281 -18.55 -2.25 8.90
CA VAL A 281 -17.56 -3.08 9.59
C VAL A 281 -16.97 -2.39 10.79
N SER A 282 -16.45 -3.19 11.73
CA SER A 282 -15.71 -2.75 12.91
C SER A 282 -14.74 -3.85 13.35
N PHE A 283 -13.63 -3.48 13.98
CA PHE A 283 -12.72 -4.41 14.65
C PHE A 283 -12.97 -4.46 16.18
N VAL A 284 -14.03 -3.80 16.65
CA VAL A 284 -14.42 -3.71 18.07
C VAL A 284 -15.61 -4.58 18.38
N SER A 285 -16.74 -4.39 17.69
CA SER A 285 -17.99 -5.12 17.98
C SER A 285 -19.02 -5.00 16.83
N MET A 286 -20.06 -5.85 16.86
CA MET A 286 -21.21 -5.74 15.95
C MET A 286 -22.00 -4.45 16.20
N GLU A 287 -22.07 -3.99 17.45
CA GLU A 287 -22.70 -2.73 17.83
C GLU A 287 -21.99 -1.55 17.17
N ASN A 288 -20.65 -1.57 17.15
CA ASN A 288 -19.85 -0.53 16.50
C ASN A 288 -19.95 -0.60 14.97
N ALA A 289 -19.99 -1.80 14.39
CA ALA A 289 -20.25 -1.96 12.95
C ALA A 289 -21.59 -1.35 12.55
N ARG A 290 -22.63 -1.53 13.39
CA ARG A 290 -23.94 -0.89 13.24
C ARG A 290 -23.86 0.63 13.38
N LEU A 291 -23.14 1.11 14.39
CA LEU A 291 -22.95 2.55 14.61
C LEU A 291 -22.25 3.22 13.42
N ASN A 292 -21.21 2.57 12.86
CA ASN A 292 -20.53 3.01 11.66
C ASN A 292 -21.51 3.08 10.47
N LEU A 293 -22.30 2.02 10.27
CA LEU A 293 -23.29 1.96 9.20
C LEU A 293 -24.35 3.03 9.34
N ASP A 294 -24.94 3.17 10.52
CA ASP A 294 -25.99 4.16 10.77
C ASP A 294 -25.47 5.60 10.62
N THR A 295 -24.24 5.86 11.05
CA THR A 295 -23.65 7.21 10.97
C THR A 295 -23.26 7.59 9.54
N GLU A 296 -22.60 6.70 8.81
CA GLU A 296 -22.03 7.05 7.50
C GLU A 296 -23.04 6.90 6.36
N GLN A 297 -24.09 6.07 6.52
CA GLN A 297 -25.10 5.80 5.48
C GLN A 297 -26.47 6.48 5.73
N GLN A 298 -26.67 7.14 6.89
CA GLN A 298 -27.97 7.71 7.22
C GLN A 298 -28.50 8.65 6.15
N GLY A 299 -29.64 8.30 5.56
CA GLY A 299 -30.35 9.14 4.58
C GLY A 299 -29.66 9.25 3.21
N LYS A 300 -28.64 8.43 2.94
CA LYS A 300 -27.91 8.44 1.67
C LYS A 300 -28.33 7.26 0.79
N ASN A 301 -28.41 7.50 -0.51
CA ASN A 301 -28.48 6.49 -1.54
C ASN A 301 -27.07 6.24 -2.16
N PHE A 302 -26.95 5.21 -2.99
CA PHE A 302 -25.71 4.85 -3.67
C PHE A 302 -25.03 6.04 -4.38
N GLY A 303 -25.81 6.84 -5.12
CA GLY A 303 -25.28 7.99 -5.88
C GLY A 303 -24.65 9.06 -4.99
N GLN A 304 -25.27 9.35 -3.84
CA GLN A 304 -24.74 10.33 -2.87
C GLN A 304 -23.46 9.83 -2.20
N VAL A 305 -23.38 8.53 -1.88
CA VAL A 305 -22.15 7.93 -1.33
C VAL A 305 -21.03 7.97 -2.36
N LEU A 306 -21.32 7.66 -3.62
CA LEU A 306 -20.34 7.72 -4.70
C LEU A 306 -19.83 9.14 -4.93
N GLU A 307 -20.70 10.13 -4.92
CA GLU A 307 -20.30 11.54 -5.09
C GLU A 307 -19.40 12.00 -3.93
N GLU A 308 -19.72 11.61 -2.70
CA GLU A 308 -18.88 11.90 -1.53
C GLU A 308 -17.49 11.24 -1.64
N ALA A 309 -17.41 9.97 -2.05
CA ALA A 309 -16.16 9.27 -2.26
C ALA A 309 -15.30 9.96 -3.33
N ARG A 310 -15.89 10.32 -4.48
CA ARG A 310 -15.20 11.06 -5.55
C ARG A 310 -14.69 12.42 -5.11
N ARG A 311 -15.48 13.16 -4.32
CA ARG A 311 -15.06 14.45 -3.78
C ARG A 311 -13.86 14.28 -2.85
N ARG A 312 -13.89 13.33 -1.92
CA ARG A 312 -12.76 13.02 -1.01
C ARG A 312 -11.48 12.73 -1.79
N TRP A 313 -11.56 11.88 -2.81
CA TRP A 313 -10.42 11.58 -3.66
C TRP A 313 -9.90 12.81 -4.41
N ASN A 314 -10.78 13.63 -4.96
CA ASN A 314 -10.38 14.85 -5.65
C ASN A 314 -9.72 15.86 -4.72
N ASP A 315 -10.23 16.04 -3.51
CA ASP A 315 -9.65 16.92 -2.51
C ASP A 315 -8.21 16.50 -2.17
N ASP A 316 -7.98 15.21 -1.97
CA ASP A 316 -6.65 14.69 -1.65
C ASP A 316 -5.68 14.70 -2.84
N LEU A 317 -6.09 14.19 -3.99
CA LEU A 317 -5.24 14.14 -5.18
C LEU A 317 -4.89 15.56 -5.69
N SER A 318 -5.74 16.55 -5.46
CA SER A 318 -5.51 17.95 -5.81
C SER A 318 -4.46 18.63 -4.94
N ARG A 319 -3.88 17.96 -3.93
CA ARG A 319 -2.73 18.51 -3.19
C ARG A 319 -1.45 18.56 -4.02
N ILE A 320 -1.36 17.75 -5.10
CA ILE A 320 -0.30 17.87 -6.09
C ILE A 320 -0.92 18.08 -7.47
N LEU A 321 -0.61 19.19 -8.11
CA LEU A 321 -1.08 19.49 -9.47
C LEU A 321 0.11 19.45 -10.42
N VAL A 322 -0.06 18.77 -11.57
CA VAL A 322 0.96 18.65 -12.61
C VAL A 322 0.49 19.26 -13.92
N GLU A 323 1.37 20.01 -14.58
CA GLU A 323 1.14 20.63 -15.88
C GLU A 323 2.23 20.19 -16.88
N GLY A 324 1.86 20.03 -18.15
CA GLY A 324 2.74 19.41 -19.16
C GLY A 324 2.76 17.89 -19.06
N GLY A 325 3.73 17.24 -19.71
CA GLY A 325 3.77 15.80 -19.84
C GLY A 325 2.66 15.22 -20.74
N THR A 326 2.65 13.91 -20.91
CA THR A 326 1.61 13.20 -21.68
C THR A 326 0.42 12.81 -20.79
N GLU A 327 -0.72 12.48 -21.39
CA GLU A 327 -1.89 11.95 -20.66
C GLU A 327 -1.54 10.66 -19.90
N GLU A 328 -0.73 9.78 -20.51
CA GLU A 328 -0.26 8.55 -19.86
C GLU A 328 0.59 8.86 -18.62
N GLN A 329 1.52 9.80 -18.71
CA GLN A 329 2.34 10.22 -17.58
C GLN A 329 1.50 10.79 -16.43
N LYS A 330 0.46 11.58 -16.74
CA LYS A 330 -0.50 12.07 -15.74
C LYS A 330 -1.29 10.93 -15.11
N THR A 331 -1.73 9.96 -15.91
CA THR A 331 -2.43 8.77 -15.43
C THR A 331 -1.54 7.97 -14.48
N VAL A 332 -0.29 7.69 -14.86
CA VAL A 332 0.68 7.00 -13.98
C VAL A 332 0.89 7.77 -12.68
N PHE A 333 1.11 9.09 -12.76
CA PHE A 333 1.35 9.94 -11.61
C PHE A 333 0.18 9.95 -10.62
N TYR A 334 -1.05 10.22 -11.10
CA TYR A 334 -2.21 10.29 -10.23
C TYR A 334 -2.67 8.92 -9.74
N THR A 335 -2.45 7.86 -10.50
CA THR A 335 -2.70 6.50 -10.03
C THR A 335 -1.71 6.10 -8.94
N ALA A 336 -0.43 6.44 -9.10
CA ALA A 336 0.57 6.27 -8.06
C ALA A 336 0.20 7.05 -6.78
N LEU A 337 -0.23 8.32 -6.91
CA LEU A 337 -0.66 9.11 -5.76
C LEU A 337 -1.92 8.50 -5.08
N TYR A 338 -2.86 7.97 -5.86
CA TYR A 338 -4.01 7.24 -5.35
C TYR A 338 -3.57 6.02 -4.52
N HIS A 339 -2.64 5.21 -5.00
CA HIS A 339 -2.14 4.03 -4.28
C HIS A 339 -1.50 4.40 -2.93
N THR A 340 -0.72 5.49 -2.86
CA THR A 340 -0.07 5.91 -1.60
C THR A 340 -1.04 6.39 -0.51
N LEU A 341 -2.33 6.53 -0.83
CA LEU A 341 -3.37 6.98 0.08
C LEU A 341 -4.39 5.87 0.44
N ILE A 342 -4.13 4.63 0.03
CA ILE A 342 -4.97 3.48 0.43
C ILE A 342 -4.53 3.01 1.83
N HIS A 343 -3.24 2.77 2.02
CA HIS A 343 -2.64 2.37 3.29
C HIS A 343 -1.57 3.37 3.76
N PRO A 344 -1.26 3.46 5.06
CA PRO A 344 -2.05 2.95 6.20
C PRO A 344 -3.49 3.46 6.20
N ASN A 345 -4.42 2.70 6.77
CA ASN A 345 -5.82 3.09 6.88
C ASN A 345 -6.26 3.27 8.34
N ILE A 346 -7.39 3.93 8.55
CA ILE A 346 -7.93 4.14 9.90
C ILE A 346 -8.41 2.82 10.51
N LEU A 347 -8.27 2.70 11.83
CA LEU A 347 -8.70 1.53 12.62
C LEU A 347 -9.89 1.85 13.53
N GLN A 348 -10.01 3.10 13.98
CA GLN A 348 -11.08 3.48 14.92
C GLN A 348 -12.45 3.57 14.26
N ASP A 349 -13.48 3.22 15.03
CA ASP A 349 -14.87 3.43 14.69
C ASP A 349 -15.28 4.91 14.81
N VAL A 350 -16.49 5.26 14.39
CA VAL A 350 -16.99 6.66 14.42
C VAL A 350 -17.07 7.25 15.83
N ASN A 351 -17.14 6.41 16.85
CA ASN A 351 -17.11 6.83 18.26
C ASN A 351 -15.68 6.94 18.82
N GLY A 352 -14.66 6.67 18.00
CA GLY A 352 -13.25 6.71 18.37
C GLY A 352 -12.73 5.43 19.02
N GLU A 353 -13.54 4.40 19.19
CA GLU A 353 -13.10 3.11 19.78
C GLU A 353 -12.28 2.29 18.78
N TYR A 354 -11.25 1.60 19.30
CA TYR A 354 -10.37 0.71 18.52
C TYR A 354 -9.79 -0.40 19.42
N PRO A 355 -9.39 -1.56 18.86
CA PRO A 355 -8.69 -2.60 19.60
C PRO A 355 -7.25 -2.17 19.91
N ALA A 356 -6.83 -2.32 21.17
CA ALA A 356 -5.46 -2.02 21.58
C ALA A 356 -4.47 -3.04 21.02
N MET A 357 -3.22 -2.59 20.81
CA MET A 357 -2.13 -3.42 20.31
C MET A 357 -1.87 -4.62 21.19
N GLU A 358 -1.83 -5.84 20.62
CA GLU A 358 -1.58 -7.13 21.29
C GLU A 358 -2.45 -7.35 22.55
N SER A 359 -3.70 -6.90 22.54
CA SER A 359 -4.58 -6.94 23.69
C SER A 359 -6.05 -7.05 23.26
N ASP A 360 -6.89 -7.58 24.14
CA ASP A 360 -8.34 -7.61 24.00
C ASP A 360 -9.02 -6.35 24.55
N LYS A 361 -8.23 -5.35 24.96
CA LYS A 361 -8.77 -4.08 25.47
C LYS A 361 -9.26 -3.21 24.31
N ILE A 362 -10.38 -2.55 24.54
CA ILE A 362 -10.87 -1.50 23.64
C ILE A 362 -10.48 -0.15 24.24
N LEU A 363 -9.83 0.67 23.43
CA LEU A 363 -9.42 2.02 23.77
C LEU A 363 -10.16 3.04 22.93
N THR A 364 -10.01 4.32 23.25
CA THR A 364 -10.65 5.41 22.53
C THR A 364 -9.62 6.48 22.15
N THR A 365 -9.64 6.93 20.92
CA THR A 365 -8.83 8.04 20.42
C THR A 365 -9.68 9.28 20.14
N GLN A 366 -9.03 10.46 20.21
CA GLN A 366 -9.63 11.73 19.78
C GLN A 366 -9.21 12.12 18.35
N GLY A 367 -8.21 11.45 17.80
CA GLY A 367 -7.72 11.61 16.44
C GLY A 367 -7.86 10.32 15.64
N ASP A 368 -7.16 10.26 14.52
CA ASP A 368 -7.12 9.04 13.74
C ASP A 368 -6.09 8.05 14.32
N ARG A 369 -6.53 6.82 14.57
CA ARG A 369 -5.69 5.66 14.86
C ARG A 369 -5.49 4.89 13.55
N TYR A 370 -4.25 4.80 13.10
CA TYR A 370 -3.89 4.10 11.87
C TYR A 370 -3.46 2.66 12.13
N THR A 371 -3.61 1.81 11.12
CA THR A 371 -3.22 0.41 11.04
C THR A 371 -2.73 0.08 9.63
N VAL A 372 -2.25 -1.15 9.42
CA VAL A 372 -1.60 -1.63 8.19
C VAL A 372 -0.30 -0.86 7.94
N PHE A 373 0.61 -1.02 8.89
CA PHE A 373 1.95 -0.45 8.81
C PHE A 373 2.96 -1.45 8.24
N SER A 374 3.12 -1.48 6.93
CA SER A 374 4.20 -2.19 6.23
C SER A 374 5.47 -1.33 6.26
N LEU A 375 6.08 -1.19 7.45
CA LEU A 375 7.10 -0.15 7.64
C LEU A 375 8.43 -0.46 6.98
N TRP A 376 8.81 -1.73 6.79
CA TRP A 376 10.02 -2.09 6.06
C TRP A 376 10.03 -1.52 4.64
N ASP A 377 8.86 -1.42 4.03
CA ASP A 377 8.66 -0.87 2.70
C ASP A 377 8.52 0.65 2.76
N THR A 378 7.54 1.13 3.53
CA THR A 378 7.07 2.53 3.48
C THR A 378 8.01 3.54 4.13
N TYR A 379 8.95 3.11 5.00
CA TYR A 379 9.90 4.02 5.64
C TYR A 379 10.86 4.68 4.64
N ARG A 380 10.98 4.12 3.44
CA ARG A 380 11.93 4.55 2.41
C ARG A 380 11.49 5.82 1.69
N ASN A 381 10.17 6.01 1.51
CA ASN A 381 9.66 7.14 0.73
C ASN A 381 8.21 7.54 1.01
N VAL A 382 7.29 6.62 1.33
CA VAL A 382 5.86 6.93 1.54
C VAL A 382 5.70 7.93 2.69
N HIS A 383 6.31 7.68 3.84
CA HIS A 383 6.22 8.57 5.00
C HIS A 383 6.85 9.94 4.74
N GLN A 384 7.87 10.02 3.88
CA GLN A 384 8.47 11.29 3.45
C GLN A 384 7.54 12.07 2.52
N LEU A 385 6.79 11.38 1.65
CA LEU A 385 5.75 11.99 0.81
C LEU A 385 4.61 12.53 1.69
N LEU A 386 4.12 11.71 2.63
CA LEU A 386 3.08 12.12 3.58
C LEU A 386 3.54 13.29 4.45
N THR A 387 4.77 13.29 4.93
CA THR A 387 5.36 14.41 5.68
C THR A 387 5.27 15.71 4.91
N LEU A 388 5.61 15.70 3.62
CA LEU A 388 5.61 16.92 2.80
C LEU A 388 4.18 17.38 2.43
N VAL A 389 3.31 16.46 2.03
CA VAL A 389 2.03 16.75 1.36
C VAL A 389 0.83 16.63 2.31
N TYR A 390 0.88 15.68 3.26
CA TYR A 390 -0.22 15.35 4.19
C TYR A 390 0.28 15.34 5.66
N PRO A 391 0.89 16.44 6.14
CA PRO A 391 1.56 16.48 7.44
C PRO A 391 0.65 16.14 8.62
N GLU A 392 -0.63 16.46 8.54
CA GLU A 392 -1.63 16.12 9.55
C GLU A 392 -1.82 14.61 9.70
N ARG A 393 -1.82 13.86 8.57
CA ARG A 393 -1.93 12.38 8.58
C ARG A 393 -0.64 11.74 9.07
N GLN A 394 0.51 12.24 8.61
CA GLN A 394 1.80 11.73 9.08
C GLN A 394 1.97 11.88 10.59
N LEU A 395 1.56 13.00 11.16
CA LEU A 395 1.57 13.19 12.62
C LEU A 395 0.66 12.19 13.34
N GLN A 396 -0.54 11.91 12.81
CA GLN A 396 -1.44 10.92 13.40
C GLN A 396 -0.87 9.50 13.28
N MET A 397 -0.19 9.17 12.19
CA MET A 397 0.51 7.89 12.02
C MET A 397 1.63 7.72 13.06
N VAL A 398 2.47 8.75 13.26
CA VAL A 398 3.51 8.73 14.32
C VAL A 398 2.88 8.59 15.70
N ARG A 399 1.81 9.31 16.00
CA ARG A 399 1.07 9.17 17.27
C ARG A 399 0.52 7.75 17.43
N SER A 400 -0.02 7.14 16.38
CA SER A 400 -0.47 5.75 16.38
C SER A 400 0.67 4.78 16.74
N MET A 401 1.87 4.97 16.17
CA MET A 401 3.05 4.16 16.54
C MET A 401 3.44 4.33 18.02
N LEU A 402 3.35 5.56 18.56
CA LEU A 402 3.63 5.81 19.97
C LEU A 402 2.54 5.26 20.90
N ASP A 403 1.29 5.25 20.47
CA ASP A 403 0.21 4.60 21.21
C ASP A 403 0.40 3.07 21.24
N MET A 404 0.82 2.46 20.13
CA MET A 404 1.21 1.04 20.10
C MET A 404 2.33 0.74 21.11
N TYR A 405 3.33 1.63 21.20
CA TYR A 405 4.38 1.50 22.21
C TYR A 405 3.83 1.58 23.65
N ARG A 406 2.90 2.50 23.94
CA ARG A 406 2.25 2.60 25.26
C ARG A 406 1.42 1.35 25.60
N GLU A 407 0.77 0.77 24.60
CA GLU A 407 -0.15 -0.36 24.73
C GLU A 407 0.59 -1.70 24.90
N HIS A 408 1.65 -1.92 24.11
CA HIS A 408 2.35 -3.21 24.02
C HIS A 408 3.82 -3.14 24.49
N GLY A 409 4.40 -1.95 24.52
CA GLY A 409 5.81 -1.74 24.93
C GLY A 409 6.82 -1.82 23.79
N TRP A 410 6.37 -1.90 22.52
CA TRP A 410 7.20 -1.92 21.33
C TRP A 410 6.64 -1.01 20.26
N LEU A 411 7.53 -0.38 19.46
CA LEU A 411 7.16 0.27 18.21
C LEU A 411 6.79 -0.79 17.16
N PRO A 412 5.89 -0.47 16.21
CA PRO A 412 5.52 -1.44 15.19
C PRO A 412 6.64 -1.69 14.17
N LYS A 413 6.67 -2.89 13.59
CA LYS A 413 7.45 -3.28 12.41
C LYS A 413 6.54 -3.51 11.22
N TRP A 414 5.62 -4.47 11.35
CA TRP A 414 4.58 -4.78 10.36
C TRP A 414 3.25 -5.05 11.05
N GLU A 415 2.59 -3.97 11.48
CA GLU A 415 1.36 -4.04 12.26
C GLU A 415 0.12 -4.20 11.37
N LEU A 416 -0.79 -5.09 11.76
CA LEU A 416 -2.04 -5.40 11.08
C LEU A 416 -3.20 -5.50 12.10
N TYR A 417 -4.09 -4.51 12.10
CA TYR A 417 -5.31 -4.44 12.93
C TYR A 417 -5.08 -4.74 14.41
N GLY A 418 -4.04 -4.14 15.00
CA GLY A 418 -3.69 -4.28 16.41
C GLY A 418 -2.85 -5.53 16.72
N ARG A 419 -2.28 -6.18 15.72
CA ARG A 419 -1.36 -7.32 15.89
C ARG A 419 -0.04 -7.04 15.19
N GLU A 420 1.07 -7.37 15.85
CA GLU A 420 2.40 -7.31 15.25
C GLU A 420 2.69 -8.63 14.52
N THR A 421 2.88 -8.57 13.23
CA THR A 421 3.14 -9.77 12.43
C THR A 421 4.61 -10.17 12.42
N LEU A 422 5.51 -9.25 12.80
CA LEU A 422 6.98 -9.39 12.74
C LEU A 422 7.52 -9.72 11.35
N THR A 423 6.72 -9.48 10.33
CA THR A 423 7.10 -9.69 8.93
C THR A 423 8.20 -8.70 8.56
N MET A 424 9.12 -9.12 7.69
CA MET A 424 10.24 -8.35 7.18
C MET A 424 11.31 -7.97 8.22
N GLU A 425 12.28 -7.16 7.82
CA GLU A 425 13.53 -6.95 8.52
C GLU A 425 13.59 -5.60 9.28
N GLY A 426 14.52 -5.49 10.19
CA GLY A 426 14.94 -4.21 10.73
C GLY A 426 14.09 -3.66 11.87
N ASP A 427 14.26 -2.35 12.10
CA ASP A 427 13.56 -1.52 13.09
C ASP A 427 13.09 -0.23 12.40
N PRO A 428 12.14 -0.35 11.44
CA PRO A 428 11.83 0.70 10.47
C PRO A 428 11.05 1.88 11.05
N SER A 429 10.43 1.74 12.22
CA SER A 429 9.78 2.87 12.90
C SER A 429 10.75 4.00 13.24
N ILE A 430 12.01 3.67 13.51
CA ILE A 430 13.04 4.66 13.89
C ILE A 430 13.24 5.70 12.79
N PRO A 431 13.61 5.34 11.54
CA PRO A 431 13.80 6.35 10.50
C PRO A 431 12.53 7.11 10.16
N VAL A 432 11.32 6.52 10.27
CA VAL A 432 10.05 7.23 10.06
C VAL A 432 9.85 8.35 11.08
N ILE A 433 9.98 8.05 12.36
CA ILE A 433 9.79 9.02 13.46
C ILE A 433 10.85 10.12 13.39
N VAL A 434 12.10 9.72 13.16
CA VAL A 434 13.24 10.66 13.09
C VAL A 434 13.10 11.58 11.88
N ASP A 435 12.79 11.06 10.71
CA ASP A 435 12.60 11.86 9.49
C ASP A 435 11.48 12.88 9.66
N THR A 436 10.34 12.44 10.21
CA THR A 436 9.19 13.30 10.50
C THR A 436 9.57 14.46 11.41
N TRP A 437 10.28 14.20 12.51
CA TRP A 437 10.66 15.21 13.47
C TRP A 437 11.73 16.18 12.93
N LEU A 438 12.75 15.65 12.24
CA LEU A 438 13.84 16.46 11.68
C LEU A 438 13.36 17.36 10.54
N LYS A 439 12.31 16.96 9.82
CA LYS A 439 11.64 17.78 8.80
C LYS A 439 10.74 18.87 9.40
N GLY A 440 10.53 18.89 10.71
CA GLY A 440 9.83 19.97 11.41
C GLY A 440 8.44 19.62 11.94
N LEU A 441 7.93 18.43 11.71
CA LEU A 441 6.67 17.97 12.30
C LEU A 441 6.92 17.45 13.73
N ARG A 442 6.71 18.30 14.73
CA ARG A 442 7.14 18.06 16.12
C ARG A 442 5.97 17.90 17.10
N ASP A 443 4.73 17.87 16.63
CA ASP A 443 3.55 17.80 17.50
C ASP A 443 3.25 16.35 17.95
N PHE A 444 4.23 15.75 18.64
CA PHE A 444 4.12 14.46 19.32
C PHE A 444 5.16 14.36 20.45
N ASP A 445 5.01 13.39 21.34
CA ASP A 445 5.88 13.17 22.49
C ASP A 445 7.24 12.61 22.07
N ILE A 446 8.20 13.50 21.85
CA ILE A 446 9.55 13.14 21.37
C ILE A 446 10.39 12.41 22.43
N GLU A 447 10.17 12.66 23.72
CA GLU A 447 10.93 11.94 24.76
C GLU A 447 10.46 10.49 24.85
N LEU A 448 9.15 10.24 24.77
CA LEU A 448 8.60 8.88 24.68
C LEU A 448 9.09 8.19 23.40
N ALA A 449 9.06 8.89 22.27
CA ALA A 449 9.55 8.37 20.99
C ALA A 449 11.03 7.97 21.10
N TYR A 450 11.85 8.83 21.70
CA TYR A 450 13.27 8.56 21.91
C TYR A 450 13.50 7.36 22.85
N GLU A 451 12.74 7.25 23.95
CA GLU A 451 12.78 6.11 24.84
C GLU A 451 12.48 4.81 24.08
N ALA A 452 11.39 4.80 23.31
CA ALA A 452 10.94 3.64 22.54
C ALA A 452 11.99 3.19 21.50
N MET A 453 12.52 4.12 20.72
CA MET A 453 13.56 3.88 19.72
C MET A 453 14.85 3.37 20.37
N ARG A 454 15.28 4.00 21.45
CA ARG A 454 16.48 3.59 22.18
C ARG A 454 16.33 2.18 22.77
N LYS A 455 15.14 1.84 23.29
CA LYS A 455 14.84 0.51 23.80
C LYS A 455 15.09 -0.56 22.73
N GLY A 456 14.52 -0.43 21.53
CA GLY A 456 14.74 -1.34 20.39
C GLY A 456 16.23 -1.47 20.05
N ALA A 457 16.96 -0.35 20.05
CA ALA A 457 18.38 -0.33 19.71
C ALA A 457 19.35 -0.86 20.78
N THR A 458 18.93 -0.99 22.05
CA THR A 458 19.84 -1.30 23.18
C THR A 458 19.48 -2.49 24.02
N LEU A 459 18.23 -2.96 23.99
CA LEU A 459 17.82 -4.11 24.79
C LEU A 459 18.48 -5.39 24.27
N PRO A 460 18.91 -6.33 25.15
CA PRO A 460 19.44 -7.63 24.74
C PRO A 460 18.50 -8.41 23.83
N GLY A 461 19.04 -9.18 22.88
CA GLY A 461 18.28 -9.90 21.86
C GLY A 461 17.19 -10.84 22.40
N ALA A 462 17.50 -11.54 23.51
CA ALA A 462 16.52 -12.44 24.15
C ALA A 462 15.26 -11.73 24.71
N GLU A 463 15.35 -10.43 24.96
CA GLU A 463 14.26 -9.59 25.48
C GLU A 463 13.77 -8.59 24.43
N ASN A 464 14.31 -8.64 23.21
CA ASN A 464 14.08 -7.66 22.15
C ASN A 464 13.23 -8.23 21.03
N LEU A 465 12.00 -7.77 20.94
CA LEU A 465 11.06 -8.24 19.94
C LEU A 465 11.48 -7.84 18.50
N LEU A 466 12.07 -6.64 18.34
CA LEU A 466 12.39 -6.07 17.04
C LEU A 466 13.77 -6.47 16.52
N ARG A 467 14.74 -6.71 17.44
CA ARG A 467 16.13 -7.05 17.11
C ARG A 467 16.56 -8.29 17.91
N PRO A 468 16.11 -9.49 17.55
CA PRO A 468 16.40 -10.72 18.28
C PRO A 468 17.89 -11.09 18.30
N ASP A 469 18.66 -10.56 17.36
CA ASP A 469 20.11 -10.74 17.16
C ASP A 469 20.95 -9.56 17.72
N ASN A 470 20.34 -8.70 18.56
CA ASN A 470 20.99 -7.48 19.03
C ASN A 470 22.24 -7.71 19.89
N ASP A 471 22.35 -8.85 20.58
CA ASP A 471 23.56 -9.19 21.38
C ASP A 471 24.79 -9.35 20.47
N ASP A 472 24.65 -10.12 19.38
CA ASP A 472 25.70 -10.26 18.37
C ASP A 472 25.97 -8.93 17.67
N TYR A 473 24.91 -8.21 17.24
CA TYR A 473 25.04 -6.93 16.57
C TYR A 473 25.81 -5.89 17.40
N VAL A 474 25.51 -5.80 18.69
CA VAL A 474 26.17 -4.83 19.59
C VAL A 474 27.59 -5.24 19.93
N SER A 475 27.83 -6.53 20.19
CA SER A 475 29.14 -7.02 20.68
C SER A 475 30.16 -7.18 19.55
N LEU A 476 29.72 -7.63 18.38
CA LEU A 476 30.59 -7.91 17.22
C LEU A 476 30.64 -6.74 16.21
N GLY A 477 29.62 -5.87 16.23
CA GLY A 477 29.42 -4.81 15.22
C GLY A 477 28.77 -5.31 13.94
N TYR A 478 28.33 -6.56 13.88
CA TYR A 478 27.62 -7.20 12.77
C TYR A 478 26.76 -8.37 13.29
N VAL A 479 25.80 -8.82 12.49
CA VAL A 479 25.01 -10.03 12.74
C VAL A 479 25.70 -11.19 12.04
N PRO A 480 26.14 -12.24 12.75
CA PRO A 480 26.77 -13.41 12.11
C PRO A 480 25.69 -14.29 11.47
N LEU A 481 26.05 -14.97 10.38
CA LEU A 481 25.19 -15.98 9.78
C LEU A 481 25.09 -17.19 10.72
N ARG A 482 23.87 -17.42 11.22
CA ARG A 482 23.48 -18.57 12.05
C ARG A 482 22.19 -19.14 11.49
N GLU A 483 21.82 -20.34 11.88
CA GLU A 483 20.56 -20.95 11.43
C GLU A 483 19.32 -20.08 11.73
N GLN A 484 19.28 -19.42 12.90
CA GLN A 484 18.22 -18.52 13.29
C GLN A 484 18.34 -17.10 12.69
N TYR A 485 19.45 -16.78 12.04
CA TYR A 485 19.74 -15.47 11.44
C TYR A 485 20.18 -15.63 9.99
N ASP A 486 19.41 -16.38 9.22
CA ASP A 486 19.71 -16.66 7.81
C ASP A 486 19.80 -15.40 6.95
N ASN A 487 19.09 -14.31 7.34
CA ASN A 487 19.10 -12.99 6.71
C ASN A 487 20.10 -12.01 7.37
N SER A 488 21.16 -12.49 7.93
CA SER A 488 22.10 -11.76 8.80
C SER A 488 22.59 -10.41 8.25
N VAL A 489 22.95 -10.36 6.97
CA VAL A 489 23.42 -9.10 6.33
C VAL A 489 22.27 -8.11 6.19
N SER A 490 21.11 -8.56 5.75
CA SER A 490 19.92 -7.71 5.60
C SER A 490 19.49 -7.10 6.94
N HIS A 491 19.39 -7.91 8.00
CA HIS A 491 19.12 -7.43 9.37
C HIS A 491 20.10 -6.33 9.79
N ALA A 492 21.39 -6.59 9.66
CA ALA A 492 22.40 -5.64 10.08
C ALA A 492 22.37 -4.33 9.28
N LEU A 493 22.13 -4.38 7.97
CA LEU A 493 22.06 -3.18 7.13
C LEU A 493 20.87 -2.29 7.52
N GLU A 494 19.71 -2.89 7.81
CA GLU A 494 18.56 -2.16 8.33
C GLU A 494 18.85 -1.52 9.69
N TYR A 495 19.54 -2.24 10.60
CA TYR A 495 19.91 -1.68 11.90
C TYR A 495 20.93 -0.54 11.78
N TYR A 496 21.87 -0.58 10.83
CA TYR A 496 22.80 0.54 10.60
C TYR A 496 22.08 1.80 10.13
N ILE A 497 21.06 1.66 9.29
CA ILE A 497 20.23 2.80 8.86
C ILE A 497 19.44 3.36 10.03
N ALA A 498 18.79 2.50 10.82
CA ALA A 498 18.03 2.89 12.01
C ALA A 498 18.94 3.56 13.06
N ASP A 499 20.13 3.01 13.32
CA ASP A 499 21.11 3.60 14.25
C ASP A 499 21.65 4.94 13.77
N ASN A 500 21.87 5.11 12.44
CA ASN A 500 22.23 6.43 11.89
C ASN A 500 21.11 7.46 12.11
N ALA A 501 19.84 7.07 11.89
CA ALA A 501 18.71 7.95 12.17
C ALA A 501 18.64 8.30 13.66
N LEU A 502 18.79 7.30 14.54
CA LEU A 502 18.80 7.49 15.99
C LEU A 502 19.93 8.37 16.46
N SER A 503 21.14 8.26 15.86
CA SER A 503 22.28 9.17 16.11
C SER A 503 21.91 10.63 15.81
N ARG A 504 21.23 10.88 14.69
CA ARG A 504 20.82 12.23 14.26
C ARG A 504 19.82 12.86 15.24
N ILE A 505 18.81 12.12 15.65
CA ILE A 505 17.83 12.64 16.62
C ILE A 505 18.45 12.80 18.00
N ALA A 506 19.34 11.91 18.45
CA ALA A 506 20.07 12.04 19.68
C ALA A 506 20.92 13.33 19.71
N ALA A 507 21.60 13.62 18.59
CA ALA A 507 22.35 14.88 18.45
C ALA A 507 21.44 16.11 18.52
N ALA A 508 20.29 16.08 17.85
CA ALA A 508 19.31 17.18 17.87
C ALA A 508 18.70 17.41 19.27
N LEU A 509 18.54 16.34 20.06
CA LEU A 509 18.06 16.39 21.45
C LEU A 509 19.19 16.66 22.47
N GLY A 510 20.43 16.84 22.03
CA GLY A 510 21.58 17.11 22.91
C GLY A 510 22.13 15.88 23.65
N LYS A 511 21.71 14.67 23.31
CA LYS A 511 22.13 13.39 23.91
C LYS A 511 23.46 12.92 23.25
N LYS A 512 24.56 13.61 23.58
CA LYS A 512 25.84 13.49 22.86
C LYS A 512 26.48 12.11 22.89
N GLU A 513 26.34 11.38 24.00
CA GLU A 513 26.91 10.03 24.15
C GLU A 513 26.19 9.03 23.23
N ASP A 514 24.87 9.06 23.23
CA ASP A 514 24.06 8.21 22.36
C ASP A 514 24.27 8.60 20.87
N ALA A 515 24.37 9.89 20.57
CA ALA A 515 24.67 10.35 19.21
C ALA A 515 25.98 9.76 18.67
N ARG A 516 27.04 9.73 19.51
CA ARG A 516 28.32 9.12 19.15
C ARG A 516 28.19 7.60 19.02
N LEU A 517 27.59 6.93 20.01
CA LEU A 517 27.41 5.49 20.05
C LEU A 517 26.72 4.97 18.79
N PHE A 518 25.53 5.51 18.49
CA PHE A 518 24.75 5.07 17.35
C PHE A 518 25.38 5.43 16.00
N HIS A 519 26.09 6.56 15.92
CA HIS A 519 26.88 6.87 14.75
C HIS A 519 28.01 5.84 14.51
N GLU A 520 28.76 5.51 15.54
CA GLU A 520 29.83 4.50 15.43
C GLU A 520 29.28 3.13 15.00
N ARG A 521 28.15 2.69 15.60
CA ARG A 521 27.49 1.44 15.25
C ARG A 521 27.00 1.42 13.81
N SER A 522 26.45 2.54 13.30
CA SER A 522 25.95 2.64 11.93
C SER A 522 27.01 2.40 10.86
N LEU A 523 28.29 2.45 11.21
CA LEU A 523 29.42 2.21 10.32
C LEU A 523 29.85 0.72 10.25
N GLY A 524 29.14 -0.18 10.95
CA GLY A 524 29.46 -1.59 11.02
C GLY A 524 29.31 -2.37 9.70
N TYR A 525 28.59 -1.83 8.71
CA TYR A 525 28.47 -2.40 7.36
C TYR A 525 29.85 -2.76 6.74
N LYS A 526 30.95 -2.09 7.20
CA LYS A 526 32.32 -2.31 6.73
C LYS A 526 32.82 -3.71 6.98
N HIS A 527 32.30 -4.41 8.01
CA HIS A 527 32.66 -5.79 8.31
C HIS A 527 32.30 -6.73 7.17
N TYR A 528 31.14 -6.55 6.53
CA TYR A 528 30.65 -7.40 5.47
C TYR A 528 31.37 -7.23 4.13
N TYR A 529 32.13 -6.15 3.92
CA TYR A 529 32.73 -5.87 2.62
C TYR A 529 33.87 -6.85 2.29
N CYS A 530 33.63 -7.75 1.36
CA CYS A 530 34.61 -8.72 0.86
C CYS A 530 35.32 -8.18 -0.38
N LYS A 531 36.62 -7.85 -0.25
CA LYS A 531 37.43 -7.30 -1.35
C LYS A 531 37.57 -8.24 -2.56
N GLU A 532 37.57 -9.54 -2.32
CA GLU A 532 37.67 -10.57 -3.37
C GLU A 532 36.50 -10.47 -4.36
N TYR A 533 35.28 -10.35 -3.87
CA TYR A 533 34.07 -10.22 -4.69
C TYR A 533 33.69 -8.76 -4.95
N GLY A 534 34.16 -7.85 -4.12
CA GLY A 534 33.80 -6.42 -4.11
C GLY A 534 32.32 -6.20 -3.74
N THR A 535 31.69 -7.14 -3.04
CA THR A 535 30.31 -7.10 -2.54
C THR A 535 30.31 -7.39 -1.05
N PHE A 536 29.16 -7.19 -0.40
CA PHE A 536 28.94 -7.72 0.93
C PHE A 536 28.87 -9.24 0.88
N ARG A 537 29.34 -9.88 1.95
CA ARG A 537 29.37 -11.31 2.12
C ARG A 537 29.06 -11.66 3.58
N PRO A 538 28.21 -12.65 3.84
CA PRO A 538 27.90 -13.07 5.21
C PRO A 538 29.14 -13.51 5.98
N ILE A 539 29.11 -13.27 7.30
CA ILE A 539 30.20 -13.60 8.23
C ILE A 539 29.70 -14.65 9.20
N LEU A 540 30.50 -15.69 9.41
CA LEU A 540 30.22 -16.75 10.39
C LEU A 540 30.52 -16.29 11.82
N PRO A 541 30.03 -17.00 12.86
CA PRO A 541 30.32 -16.67 14.26
C PRO A 541 31.81 -16.65 14.64
N ASN A 542 32.66 -17.36 13.89
CA ASN A 542 34.12 -17.38 14.08
C ASN A 542 34.83 -16.18 13.42
N GLY A 543 34.10 -15.28 12.78
CA GLY A 543 34.63 -14.10 12.10
C GLY A 543 35.08 -14.33 10.66
N GLU A 544 34.97 -15.55 10.14
CA GLU A 544 35.30 -15.86 8.77
C GLU A 544 34.12 -15.60 7.82
N PHE A 545 34.43 -15.25 6.58
CA PHE A 545 33.37 -15.12 5.56
C PHE A 545 32.78 -16.50 5.22
N TYR A 546 31.45 -16.54 5.08
CA TYR A 546 30.74 -17.74 4.64
C TYR A 546 31.24 -18.24 3.27
N ALA A 547 31.41 -19.54 3.14
CA ALA A 547 31.83 -20.19 1.90
C ALA A 547 31.14 -21.58 1.76
N PRO A 548 30.83 -22.04 0.51
CA PRO A 548 31.01 -21.32 -0.77
C PRO A 548 30.08 -20.10 -0.90
N PHE A 549 30.43 -19.11 -1.71
CA PHE A 549 29.66 -17.89 -1.88
C PHE A 549 29.58 -17.50 -3.35
N ASP A 550 28.35 -17.27 -3.83
CA ASP A 550 28.05 -16.68 -5.11
C ASP A 550 27.31 -15.35 -4.88
N PRO A 551 27.85 -14.18 -5.26
CA PRO A 551 27.20 -12.90 -5.03
C PRO A 551 25.91 -12.68 -5.86
N ARG A 552 25.58 -13.57 -6.78
CA ARG A 552 24.35 -13.55 -7.58
C ARG A 552 23.31 -14.57 -7.11
N GLN A 553 23.65 -15.44 -6.15
CA GLN A 553 22.70 -16.38 -5.60
C GLN A 553 21.64 -15.67 -4.78
N GLY A 554 20.37 -16.08 -4.96
CA GLY A 554 19.26 -15.62 -4.15
C GLY A 554 18.44 -14.53 -4.81
N GLU A 555 18.17 -14.65 -6.10
CA GLU A 555 17.10 -13.87 -6.73
C GLU A 555 15.76 -14.33 -6.12
N ASN A 556 14.88 -13.41 -5.91
CA ASN A 556 13.49 -13.49 -5.48
C ASN A 556 13.03 -14.86 -4.93
N PHE A 557 12.83 -14.98 -3.62
CA PHE A 557 12.36 -16.17 -2.90
C PHE A 557 13.25 -17.43 -3.00
N GLU A 558 14.41 -17.37 -3.61
CA GLU A 558 15.38 -18.46 -3.52
C GLU A 558 16.17 -18.35 -2.21
N PRO A 559 16.40 -19.46 -1.48
CA PRO A 559 17.19 -19.44 -0.26
C PRO A 559 18.57 -18.84 -0.52
N ASN A 560 18.88 -17.74 0.14
CA ASN A 560 20.18 -17.10 0.07
C ASN A 560 20.71 -16.79 1.47
N PRO A 561 21.71 -17.51 1.95
CA PRO A 561 22.28 -17.22 3.26
C PRO A 561 22.75 -15.77 3.36
N GLY A 562 22.18 -15.03 4.31
CA GLY A 562 22.55 -13.67 4.66
C GLY A 562 21.73 -12.57 4.02
N PHE A 563 20.93 -12.83 2.99
CA PHE A 563 20.17 -11.80 2.27
C PHE A 563 18.69 -12.16 2.17
N HIS A 564 17.84 -11.22 2.50
CA HIS A 564 16.40 -11.36 2.41
C HIS A 564 15.93 -10.93 1.02
N GLU A 565 15.14 -11.75 0.34
CA GLU A 565 14.52 -11.46 -0.96
C GLU A 565 15.49 -10.84 -1.98
N GLY A 566 16.72 -11.35 -2.06
CA GLY A 566 17.69 -10.79 -2.97
C GLY A 566 19.08 -11.42 -2.84
N CYS A 567 20.03 -10.82 -3.52
CA CYS A 567 21.41 -11.26 -3.54
C CYS A 567 22.37 -10.17 -3.05
N ALA A 568 23.67 -10.49 -2.96
CA ALA A 568 24.66 -9.52 -2.51
C ALA A 568 24.71 -8.23 -3.34
N TRP A 569 24.33 -8.26 -4.63
CA TRP A 569 24.29 -7.08 -5.47
C TRP A 569 23.16 -6.11 -5.08
N ASN A 570 22.00 -6.64 -4.65
CA ASN A 570 20.86 -5.83 -4.19
C ASN A 570 21.15 -5.13 -2.86
N TYR A 571 22.06 -5.66 -2.05
CA TYR A 571 22.38 -5.11 -0.73
C TYR A 571 23.72 -4.36 -0.65
N THR A 572 24.66 -4.55 -1.59
CA THR A 572 26.02 -3.99 -1.48
C THR A 572 26.07 -2.46 -1.46
N PHE A 573 25.16 -1.79 -2.15
CA PHE A 573 25.07 -0.33 -2.15
C PHE A 573 24.02 0.21 -1.18
N TYR A 574 23.38 -0.68 -0.40
CA TYR A 574 22.35 -0.32 0.56
C TYR A 574 22.95 0.26 1.85
N VAL A 575 23.71 1.36 1.68
CA VAL A 575 24.35 2.16 2.74
C VAL A 575 24.08 3.65 2.46
N PRO A 576 22.81 4.10 2.45
CA PRO A 576 22.46 5.46 2.05
C PRO A 576 23.03 6.52 2.99
N HIS A 577 23.31 6.15 4.24
CA HIS A 577 23.83 7.02 5.28
C HIS A 577 25.35 7.29 5.20
N ASP A 578 26.12 6.47 4.47
CA ASP A 578 27.57 6.66 4.29
C ASP A 578 28.06 6.28 2.88
N VAL A 579 27.39 6.75 1.83
CA VAL A 579 27.74 6.48 0.42
C VAL A 579 29.20 6.79 0.11
N LYS A 580 29.73 7.87 0.65
CA LYS A 580 31.15 8.26 0.46
C LYS A 580 32.11 7.33 1.23
N GLY A 581 31.70 6.83 2.38
CA GLY A 581 32.45 5.84 3.16
C GLY A 581 32.54 4.52 2.43
N LEU A 582 31.40 4.04 1.89
CA LEU A 582 31.36 2.86 1.07
C LEU A 582 32.22 3.00 -0.20
N ALA A 583 32.17 4.16 -0.86
CA ALA A 583 33.03 4.42 -2.01
C ALA A 583 34.54 4.38 -1.66
N ARG A 584 34.93 4.93 -0.51
CA ARG A 584 36.32 4.81 -0.01
C ARG A 584 36.70 3.36 0.22
N LEU A 585 35.80 2.55 0.77
CA LEU A 585 36.02 1.12 1.02
C LEU A 585 36.22 0.35 -0.29
N MET A 586 35.51 0.74 -1.36
CA MET A 586 35.62 0.18 -2.71
C MET A 586 36.83 0.68 -3.51
N GLY A 587 37.65 1.59 -2.97
CA GLY A 587 38.84 2.14 -3.63
C GLY A 587 38.65 3.53 -4.27
N GLY A 588 37.56 4.22 -3.96
CA GLY A 588 37.29 5.61 -4.34
C GLY A 588 36.15 5.77 -5.36
N LYS A 589 35.96 6.99 -5.84
CA LYS A 589 34.88 7.37 -6.75
C LYS A 589 34.76 6.46 -7.96
N LYS A 590 35.84 6.27 -8.74
CA LYS A 590 35.76 5.55 -10.01
C LYS A 590 35.35 4.09 -9.83
N PRO A 591 36.01 3.29 -8.96
CA PRO A 591 35.58 1.90 -8.72
C PRO A 591 34.13 1.78 -8.23
N PHE A 592 33.66 2.71 -7.36
CA PHE A 592 32.29 2.75 -6.90
C PHE A 592 31.30 2.98 -8.06
N VAL A 593 31.52 4.06 -8.84
CA VAL A 593 30.62 4.45 -9.95
C VAL A 593 30.61 3.37 -11.04
N ASP A 594 31.77 2.83 -11.40
CA ASP A 594 31.84 1.76 -12.42
C ASP A 594 31.09 0.51 -11.94
N LYS A 595 31.24 0.13 -10.67
CA LYS A 595 30.56 -1.02 -10.09
C LYS A 595 29.05 -0.80 -9.96
N LEU A 596 28.62 0.39 -9.53
CA LEU A 596 27.21 0.75 -9.47
C LEU A 596 26.58 0.75 -10.88
N GLN A 597 27.29 1.24 -11.90
CA GLN A 597 26.79 1.20 -13.28
C GLN A 597 26.58 -0.23 -13.78
N ARG A 598 27.45 -1.18 -13.39
CA ARG A 598 27.28 -2.61 -13.73
C ARG A 598 25.97 -3.19 -13.20
N VAL A 599 25.48 -2.73 -12.02
CA VAL A 599 24.18 -3.17 -11.48
C VAL A 599 23.07 -2.93 -12.50
N PHE A 600 23.09 -1.77 -13.16
CA PHE A 600 22.09 -1.42 -14.19
C PHE A 600 22.38 -2.06 -15.56
N ASP A 601 23.65 -2.13 -15.97
CA ASP A 601 24.04 -2.61 -17.29
C ASP A 601 23.93 -4.13 -17.43
N GLU A 602 24.16 -4.86 -16.33
CA GLU A 602 24.12 -6.34 -16.27
C GLU A 602 22.75 -6.88 -15.80
N GLY A 603 21.77 -6.01 -15.54
CA GLY A 603 20.43 -6.41 -15.10
C GLY A 603 20.39 -6.96 -13.68
N LEU A 604 21.28 -6.52 -12.80
CA LEU A 604 21.35 -6.92 -11.39
C LEU A 604 20.50 -6.01 -10.47
N TYR A 605 19.99 -4.92 -11.02
CA TYR A 605 19.05 -4.02 -10.34
C TYR A 605 17.68 -4.66 -10.31
N ASP A 606 17.11 -4.80 -9.14
CA ASP A 606 15.73 -5.26 -8.96
C ASP A 606 14.78 -4.07 -8.76
N PRO A 607 14.01 -3.68 -9.79
CA PRO A 607 13.04 -2.60 -9.64
C PRO A 607 11.82 -2.99 -8.83
N ALA A 608 11.69 -4.27 -8.47
CA ALA A 608 10.53 -4.87 -7.86
C ALA A 608 10.68 -5.05 -6.34
N ASN A 609 11.87 -4.74 -5.79
CA ASN A 609 12.13 -4.91 -4.36
C ASN A 609 12.88 -3.71 -3.77
N GLU A 610 12.73 -3.48 -2.48
CA GLU A 610 13.08 -2.26 -1.77
C GLU A 610 14.57 -2.00 -1.59
N PRO A 611 15.45 -3.01 -1.36
CA PRO A 611 16.84 -2.75 -0.96
C PRO A 611 17.62 -1.88 -1.91
N ASP A 612 17.38 -1.96 -3.21
CA ASP A 612 18.15 -1.22 -4.21
C ASP A 612 17.40 -0.09 -4.94
N ILE A 613 16.14 0.19 -4.56
CA ILE A 613 15.32 1.23 -5.24
C ILE A 613 15.94 2.63 -5.22
N ALA A 614 16.85 2.93 -4.27
CA ALA A 614 17.56 4.20 -4.19
C ALA A 614 18.85 4.23 -5.03
N TYR A 615 19.31 3.13 -5.60
CA TYR A 615 20.64 3.02 -6.23
C TYR A 615 20.88 4.01 -7.37
N ALA A 616 19.87 4.29 -8.18
CA ALA A 616 20.01 5.25 -9.26
C ALA A 616 20.37 6.67 -8.79
N HIS A 617 20.07 7.02 -7.53
CA HIS A 617 20.36 8.34 -6.96
C HIS A 617 21.80 8.46 -6.46
N LEU A 618 22.49 7.35 -6.21
CA LEU A 618 23.81 7.34 -5.60
C LEU A 618 24.90 7.93 -6.50
N PHE A 619 24.72 7.97 -7.82
CA PHE A 619 25.64 8.66 -8.72
C PHE A 619 25.74 10.17 -8.42
N SER A 620 24.64 10.79 -7.96
CA SER A 620 24.58 12.22 -7.66
C SER A 620 25.40 12.64 -6.41
N TYR A 621 25.94 11.69 -5.65
CA TYR A 621 26.93 11.98 -4.59
C TYR A 621 28.31 12.34 -5.12
N PHE A 622 28.56 12.13 -6.43
CA PHE A 622 29.86 12.30 -7.06
C PHE A 622 29.79 13.30 -8.23
N LYS A 623 30.46 14.44 -8.03
CA LYS A 623 30.51 15.51 -9.03
C LYS A 623 30.94 15.00 -10.41
N GLY A 624 30.11 15.29 -11.44
CA GLY A 624 30.29 14.89 -12.83
C GLY A 624 29.69 13.55 -13.21
N GLU A 625 29.01 12.84 -12.25
CA GLU A 625 28.31 11.56 -12.49
C GLU A 625 26.79 11.71 -12.40
N GLU A 626 26.28 12.88 -12.07
CA GLU A 626 24.87 13.17 -11.82
C GLU A 626 23.99 12.88 -13.06
N TRP A 627 24.58 12.97 -14.25
CA TRP A 627 23.90 12.61 -15.49
C TRP A 627 23.48 11.14 -15.57
N ARG A 628 24.18 10.25 -14.83
CA ARG A 628 23.85 8.83 -14.75
C ARG A 628 22.55 8.65 -13.96
N THR A 629 22.38 9.34 -12.85
CA THR A 629 21.10 9.40 -12.11
C THR A 629 19.96 9.77 -13.04
N GLN A 630 20.11 10.85 -13.81
CA GLN A 630 19.07 11.34 -14.72
C GLN A 630 18.75 10.32 -15.81
N LYS A 631 19.77 9.68 -16.40
CA LYS A 631 19.64 8.64 -17.43
C LYS A 631 18.93 7.39 -16.91
N GLU A 632 19.41 6.84 -15.78
CA GLU A 632 18.87 5.60 -15.26
C GLU A 632 17.43 5.77 -14.74
N LEU A 633 17.13 6.86 -14.03
CA LEU A 633 15.75 7.15 -13.57
C LEU A 633 14.78 7.31 -14.74
N HIS A 634 15.17 8.01 -15.79
CA HIS A 634 14.35 8.16 -16.99
C HIS A 634 14.07 6.79 -17.64
N ARG A 635 15.11 5.94 -17.76
CA ARG A 635 14.98 4.58 -18.30
C ARG A 635 14.06 3.71 -17.47
N LEU A 636 14.20 3.76 -16.14
CA LEU A 636 13.39 2.96 -15.21
C LEU A 636 11.92 3.39 -15.22
N LEU A 637 11.64 4.70 -15.17
CA LEU A 637 10.26 5.21 -15.26
C LEU A 637 9.58 4.77 -16.56
N GLN A 638 10.26 4.92 -17.72
CA GLN A 638 9.70 4.53 -19.02
C GLN A 638 9.50 3.02 -19.14
N LYS A 639 10.39 2.22 -18.56
CA LYS A 639 10.33 0.77 -18.71
C LYS A 639 9.24 0.14 -17.84
N TYR A 640 9.10 0.60 -16.61
CA TYR A 640 8.35 -0.12 -15.58
C TYR A 640 7.05 0.54 -15.15
N PHE A 641 6.93 1.87 -15.26
CA PHE A 641 5.73 2.58 -14.81
C PHE A 641 4.85 2.98 -15.99
N LYS A 642 3.74 2.27 -16.19
CA LYS A 642 2.86 2.38 -17.37
C LYS A 642 1.40 2.43 -16.97
N ASN A 643 0.58 2.97 -17.83
CA ASN A 643 -0.87 2.88 -17.72
C ASN A 643 -1.36 1.51 -18.23
N ALA A 644 -1.04 0.45 -17.50
CA ALA A 644 -1.38 -0.94 -17.82
C ALA A 644 -1.52 -1.78 -16.55
N PRO A 645 -2.21 -2.93 -16.58
CA PRO A 645 -2.34 -3.81 -15.41
C PRO A 645 -1.01 -4.32 -14.86
N ASP A 646 0.01 -4.47 -15.70
CA ASP A 646 1.40 -4.78 -15.36
C ASP A 646 2.29 -3.53 -15.22
N GLY A 647 1.69 -2.38 -14.96
CA GLY A 647 2.35 -1.06 -14.97
C GLY A 647 3.08 -0.68 -13.69
N ILE A 648 3.36 -1.65 -12.80
CA ILE A 648 4.22 -1.51 -11.62
C ILE A 648 5.22 -2.68 -11.65
N PRO A 649 6.51 -2.47 -11.30
CA PRO A 649 7.56 -3.48 -11.50
C PRO A 649 7.47 -4.70 -10.58
N GLY A 650 6.78 -4.63 -9.47
CA GLY A 650 6.58 -5.66 -8.46
C GLY A 650 5.42 -5.30 -7.56
N ASN A 651 5.36 -5.90 -6.38
CA ASN A 651 4.37 -5.49 -5.37
C ASN A 651 4.46 -3.98 -5.14
N ASP A 652 3.33 -3.31 -5.06
CA ASP A 652 3.32 -1.85 -4.78
C ASP A 652 3.76 -1.52 -3.35
N ASP A 653 3.77 -2.53 -2.47
CA ASP A 653 4.19 -2.50 -1.07
C ASP A 653 3.60 -1.31 -0.32
N THR A 654 2.26 -1.36 -0.24
CA THR A 654 1.42 -0.32 0.37
C THR A 654 1.75 1.11 -0.09
N GLY A 655 2.12 1.25 -1.38
CA GLY A 655 2.41 2.53 -2.02
C GLY A 655 3.90 2.88 -2.13
N THR A 656 4.84 2.01 -1.76
CA THR A 656 6.28 2.29 -1.83
C THR A 656 6.77 2.46 -3.25
N MET A 657 6.41 1.54 -4.17
CA MET A 657 6.77 1.69 -5.59
C MET A 657 6.09 2.90 -6.22
N SER A 658 4.83 3.14 -5.85
CA SER A 658 4.09 4.33 -6.28
C SER A 658 4.72 5.63 -5.78
N ALA A 659 5.14 5.73 -4.52
CA ALA A 659 5.84 6.90 -3.99
C ALA A 659 7.20 7.11 -4.66
N TRP A 660 7.92 6.04 -5.00
CA TRP A 660 9.14 6.12 -5.78
C TRP A 660 8.89 6.78 -7.14
N ALA A 661 7.84 6.36 -7.84
CA ALA A 661 7.47 6.97 -9.13
C ALA A 661 7.11 8.46 -8.97
N ILE A 662 6.27 8.81 -7.98
CA ILE A 662 5.85 10.19 -7.70
C ILE A 662 7.06 11.11 -7.51
N PHE A 663 7.95 10.76 -6.59
CA PHE A 663 9.13 11.57 -6.30
C PHE A 663 10.02 11.75 -7.54
N ASN A 664 10.30 10.68 -8.25
CA ASN A 664 11.15 10.73 -9.44
C ASN A 664 10.49 11.50 -10.59
N MET A 665 9.17 11.44 -10.74
CA MET A 665 8.43 12.26 -11.71
C MET A 665 8.39 13.73 -11.31
N MET A 666 8.46 14.06 -10.02
CA MET A 666 8.61 15.44 -9.52
C MET A 666 10.05 15.97 -9.59
N GLY A 667 11.05 15.10 -9.73
CA GLY A 667 12.45 15.46 -9.90
C GLY A 667 13.27 15.58 -8.62
N PHE A 668 12.87 14.93 -7.53
CA PHE A 668 13.64 14.80 -6.31
C PHE A 668 13.26 13.54 -5.54
N TYR A 669 14.17 13.00 -4.69
CA TYR A 669 13.94 11.74 -3.98
C TYR A 669 14.63 11.73 -2.60
N PRO A 670 13.99 11.21 -1.53
CA PRO A 670 14.55 11.09 -0.19
C PRO A 670 15.40 9.82 -0.05
N ASP A 671 16.57 9.78 -0.65
CA ASP A 671 17.43 8.60 -0.80
C ASP A 671 18.09 8.08 0.49
N CYS A 672 17.99 8.82 1.59
CA CYS A 672 18.51 8.41 2.90
C CYS A 672 17.44 8.61 3.98
N PRO A 673 16.69 7.56 4.36
CA PRO A 673 15.68 7.64 5.41
C PRO A 673 16.27 8.13 6.75
N GLY A 674 15.56 9.03 7.44
CA GLY A 674 16.04 9.69 8.67
C GLY A 674 17.01 10.85 8.43
N GLU A 675 17.31 11.18 7.17
CA GLU A 675 18.02 12.42 6.79
C GLU A 675 17.03 13.36 6.10
N PRO A 676 16.82 14.60 6.63
CA PRO A 676 15.87 15.55 6.05
C PRO A 676 16.44 16.21 4.78
N ALA A 677 16.73 15.40 3.76
CA ALA A 677 17.35 15.84 2.51
C ALA A 677 16.78 15.09 1.30
N TYR A 678 17.00 15.62 0.12
CA TYR A 678 16.60 15.08 -1.16
C TYR A 678 17.71 15.14 -2.18
N THR A 679 17.82 14.12 -3.02
CA THR A 679 18.66 14.12 -4.23
C THR A 679 17.81 14.56 -5.41
N LEU A 680 18.32 15.52 -6.20
CA LEU A 680 17.64 16.10 -7.35
C LEU A 680 17.88 15.30 -8.64
N SER A 681 16.84 15.22 -9.46
CA SER A 681 16.88 14.58 -10.78
C SER A 681 16.01 15.33 -11.79
N THR A 682 15.85 14.82 -12.98
CA THR A 682 15.07 15.46 -14.04
C THR A 682 13.58 15.25 -13.83
N PRO A 683 12.77 16.32 -13.65
CA PRO A 683 11.32 16.20 -13.57
C PRO A 683 10.71 15.74 -14.90
N VAL A 684 9.57 15.04 -14.82
CA VAL A 684 8.79 14.62 -15.99
C VAL A 684 7.88 15.75 -16.50
N PHE A 685 7.32 16.54 -15.60
CA PHE A 685 6.34 17.58 -15.89
C PHE A 685 7.00 18.95 -16.11
N ASP A 686 6.34 19.85 -16.83
CA ASP A 686 6.80 21.21 -17.05
C ASP A 686 6.60 22.05 -15.76
N LYS A 687 5.55 21.72 -15.00
CA LYS A 687 5.31 22.33 -13.69
C LYS A 687 4.63 21.35 -12.75
N VAL A 688 5.09 21.34 -11.51
CA VAL A 688 4.46 20.66 -10.38
C VAL A 688 4.17 21.69 -9.31
N THR A 689 2.93 21.73 -8.84
CA THR A 689 2.51 22.57 -7.71
C THR A 689 2.06 21.67 -6.56
N ILE A 690 2.81 21.67 -5.47
CA ILE A 690 2.46 20.98 -4.23
C ILE A 690 1.80 22.00 -3.31
N LYS A 691 0.54 21.77 -2.93
CA LYS A 691 -0.15 22.54 -1.92
C LYS A 691 0.42 22.17 -0.55
N LEU A 692 0.96 23.15 0.14
CA LEU A 692 1.51 23.00 1.47
C LEU A 692 0.52 23.51 2.51
N ASP A 693 0.57 22.94 3.71
CA ASP A 693 -0.19 23.50 4.85
C ASP A 693 0.65 24.61 5.53
N PRO A 694 0.15 25.87 5.49
CA PRO A 694 0.88 26.98 6.12
C PRO A 694 1.12 26.83 7.62
N LYS A 695 0.29 26.05 8.31
CA LYS A 695 0.44 25.73 9.74
C LYS A 695 1.79 25.05 10.03
N TYR A 696 2.21 24.16 9.13
CA TYR A 696 3.44 23.38 9.30
C TYR A 696 4.62 24.00 8.56
N TRP A 697 4.37 24.50 7.35
CA TRP A 697 5.44 24.91 6.44
C TRP A 697 5.60 26.43 6.29
N GLY A 698 4.69 27.23 6.88
CA GLY A 698 4.70 28.69 6.75
C GLY A 698 4.46 29.20 5.33
N ARG A 699 4.03 28.31 4.42
CA ARG A 699 3.72 28.57 3.01
C ARG A 699 2.52 27.74 2.58
N ASP A 700 1.85 28.22 1.53
CA ASP A 700 0.69 27.58 0.92
C ASP A 700 1.04 26.67 -0.26
N GLN A 701 2.26 26.80 -0.84
CA GLN A 701 2.67 25.99 -1.97
C GLN A 701 4.20 25.89 -2.13
N LEU A 702 4.61 24.79 -2.79
CA LEU A 702 5.92 24.59 -3.39
C LEU A 702 5.74 24.38 -4.89
N VAL A 703 6.48 25.14 -5.71
CA VAL A 703 6.39 25.07 -7.18
C VAL A 703 7.71 24.56 -7.75
N ILE A 704 7.63 23.53 -8.59
CA ILE A 704 8.76 23.03 -9.37
C ILE A 704 8.48 23.35 -10.84
N GLU A 705 9.37 24.09 -11.46
CA GLU A 705 9.27 24.48 -12.89
C GLU A 705 10.40 23.83 -13.69
N THR A 706 10.09 23.36 -14.87
CA THR A 706 11.04 22.72 -15.77
C THR A 706 10.95 23.34 -17.14
N GLU A 707 12.01 23.99 -17.58
CA GLU A 707 12.18 24.46 -18.97
C GLU A 707 12.92 23.38 -19.75
N ARG A 708 12.26 22.88 -20.81
CA ARG A 708 12.84 21.90 -21.73
C ARG A 708 12.80 22.41 -23.18
N PRO A 709 13.95 22.55 -23.85
CA PRO A 709 13.98 22.98 -25.26
C PRO A 709 13.32 22.01 -26.22
N SER A 710 13.32 20.73 -25.93
CA SER A 710 12.64 19.68 -26.70
C SER A 710 12.12 18.56 -25.79
N ALA A 711 11.25 17.70 -26.31
CA ALA A 711 10.73 16.53 -25.59
C ALA A 711 11.84 15.53 -25.18
N GLU A 712 12.95 15.49 -25.94
CA GLU A 712 14.12 14.64 -25.68
C GLU A 712 15.11 15.24 -24.69
N SER A 713 14.92 16.49 -24.25
CA SER A 713 15.79 17.14 -23.28
C SER A 713 15.70 16.42 -21.93
N LEU A 714 16.77 15.73 -21.60
CA LEU A 714 16.85 14.87 -20.42
C LEU A 714 17.77 15.41 -19.33
N TYR A 715 18.88 16.04 -19.73
CA TYR A 715 19.93 16.37 -18.80
C TYR A 715 19.75 17.79 -18.23
N ILE A 716 19.94 17.92 -16.94
CA ILE A 716 19.91 19.22 -16.26
C ILE A 716 21.11 20.06 -16.70
N GLY A 717 20.83 21.25 -17.24
CA GLY A 717 21.82 22.26 -17.56
C GLY A 717 22.05 23.23 -16.42
N GLU A 718 20.98 23.80 -15.87
CA GLU A 718 21.00 24.71 -14.74
C GLU A 718 19.88 24.41 -13.75
N MET A 719 20.11 24.79 -12.49
CA MET A 719 19.09 24.70 -11.42
C MET A 719 19.08 26.00 -10.62
N GLU A 720 17.89 26.36 -10.13
CA GLU A 720 17.70 27.48 -9.19
C GLU A 720 16.79 27.04 -8.02
N LEU A 721 17.14 27.45 -6.83
CA LEU A 721 16.34 27.27 -5.61
C LEU A 721 16.02 28.64 -5.02
N GLY A 722 14.72 29.00 -4.97
CA GLY A 722 14.29 30.32 -4.51
C GLY A 722 14.86 31.47 -5.33
N GLY A 723 15.07 31.29 -6.65
CA GLY A 723 15.67 32.26 -7.55
C GLY A 723 17.18 32.39 -7.44
N LYS A 724 17.86 31.55 -6.68
CA LYS A 724 19.32 31.51 -6.56
C LYS A 724 19.89 30.31 -7.28
N LYS A 725 20.96 30.50 -8.04
CA LYS A 725 21.64 29.41 -8.76
C LYS A 725 22.09 28.33 -7.80
N LEU A 726 21.75 27.08 -8.13
CA LEU A 726 22.11 25.89 -7.38
C LEU A 726 23.10 25.05 -8.18
N SER A 727 24.25 24.70 -7.58
CA SER A 727 25.29 23.90 -8.25
C SER A 727 25.50 22.51 -7.66
N ARG A 728 24.61 22.08 -6.75
CA ARG A 728 24.63 20.76 -6.12
C ARG A 728 23.31 20.03 -6.34
N TYR A 729 23.36 18.70 -6.34
CA TYR A 729 22.21 17.85 -6.58
C TYR A 729 21.59 17.28 -5.28
N ARG A 730 22.01 17.77 -4.11
CA ARG A 730 21.37 17.46 -2.82
C ARG A 730 20.98 18.76 -2.12
N ILE A 731 19.74 18.78 -1.61
CA ILE A 731 19.17 19.90 -0.85
C ILE A 731 18.47 19.37 0.40
N THR A 732 18.38 20.20 1.45
CA THR A 732 17.63 19.84 2.64
C THR A 732 16.13 20.07 2.44
N HIS A 733 15.31 19.41 3.24
CA HIS A 733 13.88 19.64 3.29
C HIS A 733 13.56 21.12 3.63
N GLU A 734 14.27 21.67 4.61
CA GLU A 734 14.12 23.08 5.02
C GLU A 734 14.40 24.03 3.86
N GLU A 735 15.50 23.84 3.14
CA GLU A 735 15.83 24.67 1.96
C GLU A 735 14.74 24.59 0.88
N LEU A 736 14.22 23.38 0.59
CA LEU A 736 13.18 23.17 -0.41
C LEU A 736 11.89 23.89 -0.01
N VAL A 737 11.40 23.65 1.19
CA VAL A 737 10.14 24.21 1.68
C VAL A 737 10.24 25.72 1.88
N GLN A 738 11.33 26.23 2.49
CA GLN A 738 11.49 27.67 2.70
C GLN A 738 11.67 28.46 1.40
N SER A 739 12.29 27.86 0.37
CA SER A 739 12.43 28.52 -0.94
C SER A 739 11.09 28.67 -1.65
N GLY A 740 10.19 27.67 -1.51
CA GLY A 740 8.90 27.58 -2.18
C GLY A 740 8.97 27.45 -3.70
N LYS A 741 10.18 27.44 -4.29
CA LYS A 741 10.38 27.33 -5.74
C LYS A 741 11.69 26.63 -6.08
N LEU A 742 11.59 25.60 -6.92
CA LEU A 742 12.71 24.90 -7.54
C LEU A 742 12.55 24.98 -9.06
N ARG A 743 13.60 25.37 -9.80
CA ARG A 743 13.57 25.48 -11.25
C ARG A 743 14.70 24.68 -11.89
N PHE A 744 14.38 23.99 -12.95
CA PHE A 744 15.29 23.23 -13.79
C PHE A 744 15.30 23.81 -15.20
N SER A 745 16.46 23.97 -15.81
CA SER A 745 16.62 24.23 -17.24
C SER A 745 17.36 23.03 -17.84
N LEU A 746 16.69 22.30 -18.74
CA LEU A 746 17.21 21.08 -19.35
C LEU A 746 17.96 21.37 -20.65
N ARG A 747 18.74 20.40 -21.12
CA ARG A 747 19.50 20.43 -22.36
C ARG A 747 19.42 19.10 -23.11
#